data_5763171032d796de787ba0a07c398ce2
#
_entry.id   5763171032d796de787ba0a07c398ce2
#
_cell.length_a   1.000
_cell.length_b   1.000
_cell.length_c   1.000
_cell.angle_alpha   90.00
_cell.angle_beta   90.00
_cell.angle_gamma   90.00
#
_symmetry.space_group_name_H-M   'P 1'
#
loop_
_entity.id
_entity.type
_entity.pdbx_description
1 polymer ?
#
loop_
_entity_poly.entity_id
_entity_poly.type
_entity_poly.pdbx_seq_one_letter_code
_entity_poly.pdbx_strand_id
1 'polypeptide(L)'
;VSGEPAGLAGRTVLLTGATGFIGQALLERLLSGHPSTNVVVLVRERPGATAGDRLAELIAKPVFGPWRERAGEDRARDIVRERVRLVPADLSDAAPDVPDDVDVVVHGASVVSFDPPIDEAFRTNVVGSVNLYEGVLDAARRTGRRPHLVHVSTAYVAGSRKGVVREAALEHAIDWRTELDCALEARRAAESDSRRPEVLARLRAAALKEQGKAGPSAVAADTERRRRDAVADRLVAYGRERARSLGWPDVYTFTKALGERAAEDTAREAGVPLSVVRPAIVESALRHPYPGWIDGFKMADPLILAYGQGMLRALAGIPDGIVDIIPVDLVVNALLAAAVVPPEPGAAAYYHVGSGARNPLTLQRLVELVQEHFAEHPLPAPDGRGAVRNRDLRLLSESQAERVLGTAERAMDAAERALFALPGGERTRAWQRDLHRKGREVRMLRRYRDLYGAYGAAEVVYADGATLALDRTLPDGEGCDSAAIDWPHYLRDVHCPAVTAAFYGPPMPRAPKPAPVPFEERGDVAAVFDLDGTIVASDVVEAYLWARLLDAPVRSWPGALLPVLRNAPRYLRAEHRDRGEFLRAFVQRYEGADEAELRALARERLGDVLLRRAWPQAIRRIRAHRAAGHRTVLLTGTVDYFVEPLRALFDDVLAARLRVVDGRCTGHFEAPPLIGEARAAWLREWARDEGVDLAGSWAYGDHYSDRPVLEQVGHPVAVNPDAHLYRHAKRLRWTVAEWGGAGGKVSAVLDAALEEAR
;
A
#
# COMPACT_ATOMS: atom_id res chain seq x y z
N VAL A 1 -20.20 -22.76 -31.63
CA VAL A 1 -19.22 -23.60 -30.91
C VAL A 1 -18.02 -23.67 -31.83
N SER A 2 -17.09 -22.72 -31.72
CA SER A 2 -15.76 -22.79 -32.35
C SER A 2 -15.05 -24.01 -31.75
N GLY A 3 -14.58 -24.93 -32.61
CA GLY A 3 -13.88 -26.15 -32.19
C GLY A 3 -12.64 -25.77 -31.36
N GLU A 4 -12.37 -26.55 -30.30
CA GLU A 4 -11.14 -26.41 -29.49
C GLU A 4 -9.91 -26.47 -30.42
N PRO A 5 -8.97 -25.52 -30.33
CA PRO A 5 -7.75 -25.59 -31.11
C PRO A 5 -7.07 -26.94 -30.88
N ALA A 6 -6.82 -27.69 -31.91
CA ALA A 6 -6.43 -29.13 -31.85
C ALA A 6 -5.15 -29.42 -31.05
N GLY A 7 -4.39 -28.41 -30.67
CA GLY A 7 -3.07 -28.57 -30.09
C GLY A 7 -2.98 -28.80 -28.56
N LEU A 8 -3.98 -28.40 -27.76
CA LEU A 8 -3.99 -28.57 -26.30
C LEU A 8 -5.01 -29.60 -25.82
N ALA A 9 -5.84 -30.13 -26.70
CA ALA A 9 -6.86 -31.14 -26.36
C ALA A 9 -6.24 -32.38 -25.70
N GLY A 10 -6.71 -32.74 -24.52
CA GLY A 10 -6.24 -33.86 -23.73
C GLY A 10 -4.87 -33.68 -23.07
N ARG A 11 -4.21 -32.53 -23.23
CA ARG A 11 -2.91 -32.23 -22.59
C ARG A 11 -3.10 -31.68 -21.17
N THR A 12 -2.03 -31.83 -20.38
CA THR A 12 -1.92 -31.24 -19.05
C THR A 12 -0.95 -30.06 -19.08
N VAL A 13 -1.46 -28.87 -18.75
CA VAL A 13 -0.71 -27.61 -18.71
C VAL A 13 -0.40 -27.24 -17.24
N LEU A 14 0.88 -27.15 -16.89
CA LEU A 14 1.29 -26.59 -15.61
C LEU A 14 1.46 -25.09 -15.74
N LEU A 15 0.74 -24.33 -14.90
CA LEU A 15 0.76 -22.87 -14.88
C LEU A 15 1.33 -22.34 -13.57
N THR A 16 2.36 -21.51 -13.65
CA THR A 16 2.83 -20.70 -12.52
C THR A 16 2.48 -19.25 -12.72
N GLY A 17 2.36 -18.49 -11.62
CA GLY A 17 1.96 -17.09 -11.69
C GLY A 17 0.46 -16.89 -11.99
N ALA A 18 -0.38 -17.90 -11.78
CA ALA A 18 -1.83 -17.85 -12.01
C ALA A 18 -2.56 -16.72 -11.27
N THR A 19 -2.00 -16.21 -10.16
CA THR A 19 -2.55 -15.07 -9.41
C THR A 19 -2.12 -13.70 -9.97
N GLY A 20 -1.18 -13.67 -10.91
CA GLY A 20 -0.73 -12.47 -11.62
C GLY A 20 -1.65 -12.08 -12.79
N PHE A 21 -1.46 -10.90 -13.37
CA PHE A 21 -2.33 -10.34 -14.40
C PHE A 21 -2.46 -11.26 -15.63
N ILE A 22 -1.35 -11.61 -16.28
CA ILE A 22 -1.34 -12.51 -17.44
C ILE A 22 -1.84 -13.91 -17.04
N GLY A 23 -1.39 -14.42 -15.88
CA GLY A 23 -1.76 -15.76 -15.42
C GLY A 23 -3.24 -15.93 -15.13
N GLN A 24 -3.92 -14.90 -14.63
CA GLN A 24 -5.38 -14.90 -14.43
C GLN A 24 -6.12 -15.00 -15.77
N ALA A 25 -5.74 -14.18 -16.74
CA ALA A 25 -6.34 -14.19 -18.08
C ALA A 25 -6.08 -15.53 -18.80
N LEU A 26 -4.87 -16.10 -18.65
CA LEU A 26 -4.53 -17.38 -19.24
C LEU A 26 -5.32 -18.53 -18.59
N LEU A 27 -5.45 -18.55 -17.25
CA LEU A 27 -6.24 -19.56 -16.55
C LEU A 27 -7.72 -19.47 -16.94
N GLU A 28 -8.27 -18.26 -17.02
CA GLU A 28 -9.65 -18.06 -17.50
C GLU A 28 -9.81 -18.61 -18.90
N ARG A 29 -8.89 -18.30 -19.83
CA ARG A 29 -8.95 -18.75 -21.22
C ARG A 29 -8.85 -20.27 -21.34
N LEU A 30 -8.00 -20.94 -20.55
CA LEU A 30 -7.88 -22.40 -20.49
C LEU A 30 -9.18 -23.06 -19.98
N LEU A 31 -9.82 -22.46 -18.97
CA LEU A 31 -11.07 -23.00 -18.42
C LEU A 31 -12.27 -22.76 -19.34
N SER A 32 -12.36 -21.58 -19.97
CA SER A 32 -13.50 -21.17 -20.79
C SER A 32 -13.43 -21.64 -22.24
N GLY A 33 -12.22 -21.68 -22.84
CA GLY A 33 -12.02 -21.94 -24.27
C GLY A 33 -11.40 -23.29 -24.63
N HIS A 34 -10.81 -24.02 -23.65
CA HIS A 34 -10.15 -25.31 -23.87
C HIS A 34 -10.71 -26.42 -22.97
N PRO A 35 -11.93 -26.91 -23.24
CA PRO A 35 -12.66 -27.78 -22.33
C PRO A 35 -12.02 -29.15 -22.05
N SER A 36 -11.18 -29.66 -22.92
CA SER A 36 -10.50 -30.94 -22.74
C SER A 36 -9.06 -30.83 -22.20
N THR A 37 -8.58 -29.62 -21.90
CA THR A 37 -7.26 -29.38 -21.31
C THR A 37 -7.31 -29.47 -19.79
N ASN A 38 -6.39 -30.22 -19.17
CA ASN A 38 -6.20 -30.21 -17.73
C ASN A 38 -5.19 -29.13 -17.32
N VAL A 39 -5.38 -28.53 -16.14
CA VAL A 39 -4.51 -27.48 -15.63
C VAL A 39 -3.95 -27.85 -14.26
N VAL A 40 -2.63 -27.78 -14.11
CA VAL A 40 -1.95 -27.86 -12.82
C VAL A 40 -1.55 -26.43 -12.43
N VAL A 41 -2.08 -25.93 -11.33
CA VAL A 41 -1.77 -24.56 -10.85
C VAL A 41 -0.83 -24.65 -9.67
N LEU A 42 0.36 -24.05 -9.81
CA LEU A 42 1.30 -23.91 -8.72
C LEU A 42 1.00 -22.65 -7.92
N VAL A 43 0.72 -22.83 -6.63
CA VAL A 43 0.28 -21.74 -5.72
C VAL A 43 1.12 -21.78 -4.44
N ARG A 44 1.70 -20.63 -4.10
CA ARG A 44 2.35 -20.43 -2.81
C ARG A 44 1.31 -20.25 -1.70
N GLU A 45 1.42 -20.98 -0.61
CA GLU A 45 0.60 -20.75 0.58
C GLU A 45 0.98 -19.46 1.31
N ARG A 46 0.08 -18.96 2.14
CA ARG A 46 0.29 -17.78 2.99
C ARG A 46 -0.16 -18.09 4.42
N PRO A 47 0.39 -17.41 5.43
CA PRO A 47 -0.14 -17.51 6.79
C PRO A 47 -1.66 -17.25 6.80
N GLY A 48 -2.44 -18.22 7.26
CA GLY A 48 -3.90 -18.15 7.33
C GLY A 48 -4.68 -18.46 6.04
N ALA A 49 -4.01 -18.84 4.93
CA ALA A 49 -4.71 -19.24 3.69
C ALA A 49 -3.98 -20.40 2.98
N THR A 50 -4.65 -21.52 2.81
CA THR A 50 -4.16 -22.68 2.06
C THR A 50 -4.11 -22.42 0.56
N ALA A 51 -3.46 -23.31 -0.21
CA ALA A 51 -3.48 -23.25 -1.67
C ALA A 51 -4.91 -23.35 -2.22
N GLY A 52 -5.78 -24.15 -1.58
CA GLY A 52 -7.18 -24.28 -1.94
C GLY A 52 -7.98 -23.00 -1.72
N ASP A 53 -7.79 -22.33 -0.57
CA ASP A 53 -8.43 -21.05 -0.28
C ASP A 53 -8.02 -20.00 -1.32
N ARG A 54 -6.74 -19.96 -1.68
CA ARG A 54 -6.21 -19.03 -2.69
C ARG A 54 -6.73 -19.31 -4.09
N LEU A 55 -6.95 -20.57 -4.47
CA LEU A 55 -7.62 -20.89 -5.74
C LEU A 55 -9.06 -20.42 -5.71
N ALA A 56 -9.79 -20.66 -4.62
CA ALA A 56 -11.17 -20.21 -4.48
C ALA A 56 -11.28 -18.68 -4.58
N GLU A 57 -10.40 -17.94 -3.89
CA GLU A 57 -10.28 -16.47 -4.02
C GLU A 57 -9.97 -16.04 -5.46
N LEU A 58 -9.09 -16.76 -6.14
CA LEU A 58 -8.73 -16.48 -7.53
C LEU A 58 -9.92 -16.64 -8.46
N ILE A 59 -10.64 -17.77 -8.40
CA ILE A 59 -11.80 -18.04 -9.25
C ILE A 59 -12.98 -17.10 -8.96
N ALA A 60 -13.05 -16.51 -7.74
CA ALA A 60 -14.03 -15.50 -7.40
C ALA A 60 -13.76 -14.11 -8.02
N LYS A 61 -12.56 -13.88 -8.55
CA LYS A 61 -12.20 -12.58 -9.15
C LYS A 61 -13.04 -12.23 -10.39
N PRO A 62 -13.17 -10.91 -10.71
CA PRO A 62 -13.95 -10.42 -11.85
C PRO A 62 -13.56 -11.02 -13.20
N VAL A 63 -12.29 -11.40 -13.41
CA VAL A 63 -11.79 -12.03 -14.64
C VAL A 63 -12.62 -13.28 -15.01
N PHE A 64 -13.04 -14.08 -14.02
CA PHE A 64 -13.82 -15.29 -14.23
C PHE A 64 -15.35 -15.05 -14.25
N GLY A 65 -15.80 -13.81 -14.02
CA GLY A 65 -17.23 -13.46 -13.95
C GLY A 65 -18.02 -13.92 -15.19
N PRO A 66 -17.66 -13.43 -16.40
CA PRO A 66 -18.38 -13.80 -17.62
C PRO A 66 -18.39 -15.31 -17.92
N TRP A 67 -17.32 -16.02 -17.59
CA TRP A 67 -17.26 -17.46 -17.71
C TRP A 67 -18.20 -18.17 -16.72
N ARG A 68 -18.19 -17.77 -15.44
CA ARG A 68 -19.07 -18.33 -14.40
C ARG A 68 -20.55 -18.08 -14.71
N GLU A 69 -20.88 -16.88 -15.20
CA GLU A 69 -22.25 -16.55 -15.63
C GLU A 69 -22.72 -17.43 -16.79
N ARG A 70 -21.86 -17.64 -17.80
CA ARG A 70 -22.21 -18.52 -18.95
C ARG A 70 -22.31 -19.99 -18.57
N ALA A 71 -21.41 -20.49 -17.74
CA ALA A 71 -21.37 -21.88 -17.33
C ALA A 71 -22.42 -22.22 -16.24
N GLY A 72 -22.79 -21.22 -15.42
CA GLY A 72 -23.50 -21.40 -14.16
C GLY A 72 -22.53 -21.72 -13.00
N GLU A 73 -22.78 -21.16 -11.82
CA GLU A 73 -21.88 -21.23 -10.65
C GLU A 73 -21.55 -22.66 -10.22
N ASP A 74 -22.53 -23.57 -10.22
CA ASP A 74 -22.32 -24.96 -9.84
C ASP A 74 -21.43 -25.69 -10.85
N ARG A 75 -21.75 -25.55 -12.14
CA ARG A 75 -20.95 -26.16 -13.21
C ARG A 75 -19.54 -25.61 -13.28
N ALA A 76 -19.37 -24.31 -13.07
CA ALA A 76 -18.04 -23.71 -12.99
C ALA A 76 -17.19 -24.30 -11.84
N ARG A 77 -17.80 -24.51 -10.67
CA ARG A 77 -17.15 -25.19 -9.54
C ARG A 77 -16.77 -26.64 -9.86
N ASP A 78 -17.66 -27.38 -10.55
CA ASP A 78 -17.38 -28.77 -10.96
C ASP A 78 -16.23 -28.81 -11.98
N ILE A 79 -16.21 -27.92 -12.98
CA ILE A 79 -15.13 -27.81 -13.95
C ILE A 79 -13.78 -27.56 -13.25
N VAL A 80 -13.74 -26.64 -12.27
CA VAL A 80 -12.51 -26.38 -11.51
C VAL A 80 -12.07 -27.64 -10.75
N ARG A 81 -13.00 -28.35 -10.09
CA ARG A 81 -12.70 -29.57 -9.35
C ARG A 81 -12.20 -30.71 -10.25
N GLU A 82 -12.80 -30.85 -11.43
CA GLU A 82 -12.47 -31.92 -12.38
C GLU A 82 -11.13 -31.68 -13.10
N ARG A 83 -10.84 -30.42 -13.45
CA ARG A 83 -9.78 -30.07 -14.38
C ARG A 83 -8.57 -29.34 -13.77
N VAL A 84 -8.71 -28.81 -12.55
CA VAL A 84 -7.63 -28.03 -11.91
C VAL A 84 -7.05 -28.80 -10.75
N ARG A 85 -5.78 -29.15 -10.84
CA ARG A 85 -4.96 -29.72 -9.75
C ARG A 85 -4.07 -28.64 -9.15
N LEU A 86 -3.87 -28.68 -7.83
CA LEU A 86 -3.04 -27.74 -7.11
C LEU A 86 -1.71 -28.38 -6.71
N VAL A 87 -0.62 -27.62 -6.88
CA VAL A 87 0.70 -27.93 -6.33
C VAL A 87 1.09 -26.79 -5.38
N PRO A 88 1.02 -27.00 -4.06
CA PRO A 88 1.50 -26.03 -3.08
C PRO A 88 3.03 -25.97 -3.14
N ALA A 89 3.61 -24.83 -3.55
CA ALA A 89 5.06 -24.64 -3.55
C ALA A 89 5.47 -23.19 -3.54
N ASP A 90 6.60 -22.87 -2.90
CA ASP A 90 7.33 -21.62 -3.10
C ASP A 90 8.59 -21.92 -3.93
N LEU A 91 8.56 -21.46 -5.16
CA LEU A 91 9.67 -21.68 -6.11
C LEU A 91 10.98 -21.03 -5.66
N SER A 92 10.92 -20.04 -4.77
CA SER A 92 12.11 -19.38 -4.24
C SER A 92 12.88 -20.26 -3.24
N ASP A 93 12.27 -21.33 -2.74
CA ASP A 93 12.85 -22.17 -1.68
C ASP A 93 13.37 -23.52 -2.20
N ALA A 94 12.58 -24.22 -3.05
CA ALA A 94 12.95 -25.54 -3.57
C ALA A 94 12.22 -25.89 -4.87
N ALA A 95 12.72 -26.92 -5.55
CA ALA A 95 12.02 -27.54 -6.67
C ALA A 95 10.69 -28.16 -6.23
N PRO A 96 9.58 -27.91 -6.95
CA PRO A 96 8.27 -28.47 -6.62
C PRO A 96 8.18 -29.94 -7.01
N ASP A 97 7.31 -30.69 -6.30
CA ASP A 97 6.92 -32.03 -6.75
C ASP A 97 5.86 -31.89 -7.86
N VAL A 98 6.31 -32.05 -9.09
CA VAL A 98 5.49 -31.86 -10.29
C VAL A 98 4.82 -33.20 -10.68
N PRO A 99 3.50 -33.19 -11.03
CA PRO A 99 2.82 -34.37 -11.54
C PRO A 99 3.47 -34.94 -12.81
N ASP A 100 3.49 -36.27 -12.92
CA ASP A 100 4.17 -37.00 -13.99
C ASP A 100 3.52 -36.86 -15.39
N ASP A 101 2.30 -36.34 -15.48
CA ASP A 101 1.52 -36.22 -16.71
C ASP A 101 1.55 -34.81 -17.33
N VAL A 102 2.43 -33.92 -16.87
CA VAL A 102 2.58 -32.59 -17.43
C VAL A 102 3.20 -32.63 -18.85
N ASP A 103 2.49 -32.04 -19.81
CA ASP A 103 2.90 -31.96 -21.22
C ASP A 103 3.49 -30.58 -21.57
N VAL A 104 2.93 -29.52 -20.97
CA VAL A 104 3.33 -28.12 -21.23
C VAL A 104 3.48 -27.39 -19.91
N VAL A 105 4.51 -26.57 -19.78
CA VAL A 105 4.75 -25.71 -18.62
C VAL A 105 4.70 -24.26 -19.06
N VAL A 106 3.77 -23.46 -18.54
CA VAL A 106 3.76 -22.01 -18.75
C VAL A 106 4.24 -21.32 -17.47
N HIS A 107 5.46 -20.81 -17.53
CA HIS A 107 6.12 -20.18 -16.39
C HIS A 107 5.96 -18.66 -16.44
N GLY A 108 4.96 -18.14 -15.72
CA GLY A 108 4.67 -16.70 -15.61
C GLY A 108 4.91 -16.12 -14.20
N ALA A 109 5.40 -16.91 -13.25
CA ALA A 109 5.71 -16.41 -11.90
C ALA A 109 6.96 -15.54 -11.93
N SER A 110 6.84 -14.26 -11.56
CA SER A 110 7.96 -13.33 -11.45
C SER A 110 7.64 -12.17 -10.53
N VAL A 111 8.66 -11.51 -9.99
CA VAL A 111 8.53 -10.18 -9.38
C VAL A 111 8.57 -9.14 -10.49
N VAL A 112 7.52 -8.34 -10.58
CA VAL A 112 7.35 -7.29 -11.62
C VAL A 112 7.71 -5.88 -11.11
N SER A 113 8.23 -5.73 -9.88
CA SER A 113 8.77 -4.46 -9.39
C SER A 113 10.06 -4.14 -10.13
N PHE A 114 10.23 -2.89 -10.60
CA PHE A 114 11.43 -2.48 -11.35
C PHE A 114 12.69 -2.47 -10.49
N ASP A 115 12.56 -2.05 -9.24
CA ASP A 115 13.66 -1.90 -8.30
C ASP A 115 13.37 -2.63 -6.98
N PRO A 116 13.26 -3.97 -6.96
CA PRO A 116 13.28 -4.72 -5.72
C PRO A 116 14.72 -4.84 -5.19
N PRO A 117 14.94 -5.23 -3.94
CA PRO A 117 16.23 -5.71 -3.50
C PRO A 117 16.75 -6.80 -4.46
N ILE A 118 17.99 -6.65 -4.94
CA ILE A 118 18.51 -7.48 -6.03
C ILE A 118 18.49 -8.98 -5.72
N ASP A 119 18.78 -9.37 -4.49
CA ASP A 119 18.75 -10.76 -4.03
C ASP A 119 17.33 -11.36 -4.06
N GLU A 120 16.30 -10.56 -3.73
CA GLU A 120 14.90 -10.98 -3.81
C GLU A 120 14.46 -11.17 -5.27
N ALA A 121 14.91 -10.27 -6.16
CA ALA A 121 14.67 -10.41 -7.59
C ALA A 121 15.31 -11.70 -8.16
N PHE A 122 16.57 -11.97 -7.81
CA PHE A 122 17.26 -13.20 -8.23
C PHE A 122 16.56 -14.45 -7.69
N ARG A 123 16.18 -14.46 -6.41
CA ARG A 123 15.47 -15.60 -5.82
C ARG A 123 14.21 -15.96 -6.59
N THR A 124 13.43 -14.95 -7.01
CA THR A 124 12.16 -15.20 -7.68
C THR A 124 12.32 -15.42 -9.18
N ASN A 125 13.07 -14.54 -9.88
CA ASN A 125 13.08 -14.53 -11.34
C ASN A 125 14.11 -15.51 -11.93
N VAL A 126 15.15 -15.85 -11.19
CA VAL A 126 16.23 -16.78 -11.66
C VAL A 126 16.12 -18.12 -10.94
N VAL A 127 16.32 -18.13 -9.60
CA VAL A 127 16.28 -19.37 -8.81
C VAL A 127 14.91 -20.03 -8.90
N GLY A 128 13.82 -19.25 -8.82
CA GLY A 128 12.46 -19.77 -8.96
C GLY A 128 12.21 -20.45 -10.32
N SER A 129 12.79 -19.92 -11.40
CA SER A 129 12.72 -20.55 -12.73
C SER A 129 13.50 -21.87 -12.77
N VAL A 130 14.73 -21.87 -12.23
CA VAL A 130 15.57 -23.07 -12.16
C VAL A 130 14.89 -24.17 -11.35
N ASN A 131 14.42 -23.85 -10.13
CA ASN A 131 13.73 -24.81 -9.26
C ASN A 131 12.50 -25.41 -9.93
N LEU A 132 11.69 -24.60 -10.62
CA LEU A 132 10.53 -25.09 -11.36
C LEU A 132 10.96 -26.12 -12.43
N TYR A 133 11.94 -25.74 -13.24
CA TYR A 133 12.38 -26.61 -14.35
C TYR A 133 13.07 -27.88 -13.84
N GLU A 134 13.81 -27.82 -12.76
CA GLU A 134 14.34 -29.01 -12.09
C GLU A 134 13.23 -29.99 -11.67
N GLY A 135 12.17 -29.49 -11.00
CA GLY A 135 11.01 -30.31 -10.62
C GLY A 135 10.30 -30.93 -11.83
N VAL A 136 10.14 -30.16 -12.91
CA VAL A 136 9.56 -30.65 -14.18
C VAL A 136 10.44 -31.72 -14.82
N LEU A 137 11.73 -31.50 -14.84
CA LEU A 137 12.70 -32.48 -15.44
C LEU A 137 12.83 -33.74 -14.61
N ASP A 138 12.66 -33.64 -13.29
CA ASP A 138 12.63 -34.86 -12.43
C ASP A 138 11.39 -35.71 -12.75
N ALA A 139 10.21 -35.10 -12.92
CA ALA A 139 9.02 -35.80 -13.39
C ALA A 139 9.20 -36.37 -14.81
N ALA A 140 9.84 -35.62 -15.70
CA ALA A 140 10.17 -36.07 -17.06
C ALA A 140 11.08 -37.26 -17.08
N ARG A 141 12.13 -37.31 -16.23
CA ARG A 141 13.04 -38.46 -16.10
C ARG A 141 12.32 -39.70 -15.60
N ARG A 142 11.36 -39.58 -14.67
CA ARG A 142 10.57 -40.71 -14.17
C ARG A 142 9.70 -41.34 -15.27
N THR A 143 9.19 -40.51 -16.20
CA THR A 143 8.20 -40.93 -17.20
C THR A 143 8.74 -41.11 -18.62
N GLY A 144 9.94 -40.61 -18.92
CA GLY A 144 10.47 -40.54 -20.27
C GLY A 144 9.79 -39.47 -21.16
N ARG A 145 8.93 -38.62 -20.61
CA ARG A 145 8.28 -37.53 -21.34
C ARG A 145 9.24 -36.38 -21.64
N ARG A 146 8.91 -35.54 -22.59
CA ARG A 146 9.62 -34.31 -22.93
C ARG A 146 8.65 -33.14 -22.88
N PRO A 147 8.44 -32.55 -21.71
CA PRO A 147 7.51 -31.41 -21.57
C PRO A 147 8.02 -30.21 -22.37
N HIS A 148 7.08 -29.45 -22.96
CA HIS A 148 7.39 -28.18 -23.62
C HIS A 148 7.41 -27.05 -22.58
N LEU A 149 8.54 -26.34 -22.48
CA LEU A 149 8.70 -25.20 -21.57
C LEU A 149 8.33 -23.90 -22.30
N VAL A 150 7.35 -23.16 -21.80
CA VAL A 150 6.97 -21.83 -22.27
C VAL A 150 7.33 -20.82 -21.18
N HIS A 151 8.42 -20.09 -21.38
CA HIS A 151 8.93 -19.10 -20.44
C HIS A 151 8.38 -17.71 -20.76
N VAL A 152 7.61 -17.14 -19.85
CA VAL A 152 7.10 -15.76 -19.98
C VAL A 152 8.17 -14.78 -19.54
N SER A 153 8.80 -14.10 -20.50
CA SER A 153 9.84 -13.10 -20.32
C SER A 153 9.26 -11.67 -20.49
N THR A 154 10.02 -10.75 -21.04
CA THR A 154 9.60 -9.42 -21.47
C THR A 154 10.43 -8.95 -22.67
N ALA A 155 9.90 -8.14 -23.55
CA ALA A 155 10.66 -7.56 -24.67
C ALA A 155 11.83 -6.68 -24.15
N TYR A 156 11.69 -6.11 -22.96
CA TYR A 156 12.67 -5.23 -22.34
C TYR A 156 13.94 -5.93 -21.79
N VAL A 157 14.03 -7.26 -21.89
CA VAL A 157 15.29 -8.00 -21.62
C VAL A 157 16.41 -7.60 -22.58
N ALA A 158 16.08 -6.98 -23.71
CA ALA A 158 17.05 -6.37 -24.63
C ALA A 158 17.88 -5.25 -23.97
N GLY A 159 17.45 -4.71 -22.81
CA GLY A 159 18.16 -3.68 -22.09
C GLY A 159 18.18 -2.33 -22.82
N SER A 160 19.29 -1.60 -22.70
CA SER A 160 19.45 -0.25 -23.29
C SER A 160 19.86 -0.26 -24.79
N ARG A 161 19.57 -1.34 -25.51
CA ARG A 161 19.85 -1.44 -26.95
C ARG A 161 18.97 -0.47 -27.73
N LYS A 162 19.49 -0.01 -28.89
CA LYS A 162 18.77 0.85 -29.83
C LYS A 162 18.56 0.13 -31.16
N GLY A 163 17.57 0.57 -31.91
CA GLY A 163 17.25 0.02 -33.23
C GLY A 163 16.40 -1.24 -33.15
N VAL A 164 16.57 -2.18 -34.07
CA VAL A 164 15.72 -3.37 -34.19
C VAL A 164 16.30 -4.53 -33.37
N VAL A 165 15.51 -5.06 -32.44
CA VAL A 165 15.81 -6.27 -31.65
C VAL A 165 15.11 -7.46 -32.30
N ARG A 166 15.88 -8.50 -32.62
CA ARG A 166 15.37 -9.72 -33.28
C ARG A 166 14.79 -10.72 -32.29
N GLU A 167 13.91 -11.57 -32.77
CA GLU A 167 13.37 -12.73 -32.04
C GLU A 167 14.42 -13.84 -32.01
N ALA A 168 15.42 -13.68 -31.12
CA ALA A 168 16.57 -14.58 -30.98
C ALA A 168 17.09 -14.56 -29.53
N ALA A 169 17.99 -15.49 -29.22
CA ALA A 169 18.72 -15.47 -27.95
C ALA A 169 19.43 -14.14 -27.72
N LEU A 170 19.47 -13.68 -26.47
CA LEU A 170 20.19 -12.45 -26.14
C LEU A 170 21.70 -12.66 -26.21
N GLU A 171 22.37 -11.78 -26.92
CA GLU A 171 23.83 -11.79 -27.01
C GLU A 171 24.44 -11.04 -25.82
N HIS A 172 24.87 -11.80 -24.79
CA HIS A 172 25.66 -11.32 -23.67
C HIS A 172 26.49 -12.44 -23.06
N ALA A 173 27.63 -12.10 -22.46
CA ALA A 173 28.56 -13.03 -21.84
C ALA A 173 28.40 -13.13 -20.31
N ILE A 174 27.27 -12.67 -19.77
CA ILE A 174 27.05 -12.62 -18.32
C ILE A 174 26.55 -13.98 -17.85
N ASP A 175 27.27 -14.54 -16.87
CA ASP A 175 26.88 -15.77 -16.20
C ASP A 175 25.91 -15.49 -15.04
N TRP A 176 24.74 -16.07 -15.10
CA TRP A 176 23.71 -15.83 -14.10
C TRP A 176 24.04 -16.40 -12.71
N ARG A 177 24.87 -17.46 -12.63
CA ARG A 177 25.31 -18.05 -11.36
C ARG A 177 26.26 -17.10 -10.62
N THR A 178 27.20 -16.51 -11.33
CA THR A 178 28.10 -15.48 -10.79
C THR A 178 27.32 -14.26 -10.28
N GLU A 179 26.34 -13.80 -11.03
CA GLU A 179 25.53 -12.63 -10.61
C GLU A 179 24.61 -12.94 -9.41
N LEU A 180 24.09 -14.16 -9.31
CA LEU A 180 23.37 -14.63 -8.12
C LEU A 180 24.27 -14.59 -6.87
N ASP A 181 25.49 -15.12 -6.98
CA ASP A 181 26.46 -15.10 -5.88
C ASP A 181 26.79 -13.67 -5.44
N CYS A 182 27.01 -12.78 -6.40
CA CYS A 182 27.22 -11.34 -6.13
C CYS A 182 26.03 -10.71 -5.41
N ALA A 183 24.79 -11.04 -5.78
CA ALA A 183 23.58 -10.51 -5.14
C ALA A 183 23.44 -11.00 -3.69
N LEU A 184 23.74 -12.29 -3.45
CA LEU A 184 23.71 -12.88 -2.10
C LEU A 184 24.83 -12.33 -1.21
N GLU A 185 26.01 -12.05 -1.77
CA GLU A 185 27.11 -11.43 -1.05
C GLU A 185 26.81 -9.98 -0.70
N ALA A 186 26.19 -9.22 -1.62
CA ALA A 186 25.71 -7.87 -1.36
C ALA A 186 24.70 -7.84 -0.20
N ARG A 187 23.77 -8.82 -0.10
CA ARG A 187 22.85 -8.97 1.03
C ARG A 187 23.62 -9.18 2.33
N ARG A 188 24.56 -10.12 2.36
CA ARG A 188 25.38 -10.43 3.55
C ARG A 188 26.16 -9.20 4.03
N ALA A 189 26.78 -8.47 3.10
CA ALA A 189 27.52 -7.26 3.39
C ALA A 189 26.62 -6.14 3.93
N ALA A 190 25.46 -5.90 3.31
CA ALA A 190 24.50 -4.89 3.74
C ALA A 190 23.96 -5.20 5.15
N GLU A 191 23.62 -6.46 5.43
CA GLU A 191 23.17 -6.90 6.76
C GLU A 191 24.25 -6.71 7.82
N SER A 192 25.51 -7.11 7.53
CA SER A 192 26.64 -6.93 8.43
C SER A 192 26.90 -5.45 8.73
N ASP A 193 27.01 -4.62 7.69
CA ASP A 193 27.24 -3.18 7.82
C ASP A 193 26.14 -2.47 8.60
N SER A 194 24.88 -2.90 8.44
CA SER A 194 23.74 -2.31 9.13
C SER A 194 23.79 -2.50 10.66
N ARG A 195 24.55 -3.48 11.15
CA ARG A 195 24.72 -3.80 12.58
C ARG A 195 25.95 -3.16 13.22
N ARG A 196 26.73 -2.38 12.47
CA ARG A 196 27.86 -1.65 13.06
C ARG A 196 27.36 -0.65 14.13
N PRO A 197 28.07 -0.49 15.26
CA PRO A 197 27.62 0.39 16.36
C PRO A 197 27.29 1.81 15.93
N GLU A 198 28.08 2.40 15.03
CA GLU A 198 27.92 3.77 14.55
C GLU A 198 26.63 3.91 13.70
N VAL A 199 26.31 2.88 12.90
CA VAL A 199 25.08 2.83 12.10
C VAL A 199 23.87 2.70 13.00
N LEU A 200 23.91 1.77 13.95
CA LEU A 200 22.82 1.57 14.91
C LEU A 200 22.59 2.80 15.77
N ALA A 201 23.66 3.47 16.24
CA ALA A 201 23.56 4.71 17.01
C ALA A 201 22.87 5.83 16.20
N ARG A 202 23.24 5.99 14.93
CA ARG A 202 22.59 6.96 14.03
C ARG A 202 21.13 6.66 13.79
N LEU A 203 20.79 5.39 13.51
CA LEU A 203 19.41 4.97 13.28
C LEU A 203 18.56 5.13 14.53
N ARG A 204 19.12 4.79 15.72
CA ARG A 204 18.47 5.01 17.02
C ARG A 204 18.25 6.49 17.33
N ALA A 205 19.20 7.36 17.01
CA ALA A 205 19.05 8.80 17.20
C ALA A 205 17.92 9.36 16.31
N ALA A 206 17.82 8.91 15.03
CA ALA A 206 16.74 9.28 14.15
C ALA A 206 15.38 8.74 14.66
N ALA A 207 15.32 7.49 15.10
CA ALA A 207 14.12 6.92 15.71
C ALA A 207 13.69 7.66 16.99
N LEU A 208 14.64 8.04 17.85
CA LEU A 208 14.36 8.78 19.08
C LEU A 208 13.75 10.16 18.77
N LYS A 209 14.25 10.84 17.73
CA LYS A 209 13.71 12.14 17.31
C LYS A 209 12.25 12.05 16.86
N GLU A 210 11.86 10.96 16.20
CA GLU A 210 10.50 10.79 15.67
C GLU A 210 9.56 10.07 16.64
N GLN A 211 10.09 9.09 17.40
CA GLN A 211 9.30 8.16 18.21
C GLN A 211 9.46 8.37 19.71
N GLY A 212 10.30 9.32 20.15
CA GLY A 212 10.60 9.48 21.58
C GLY A 212 9.37 9.68 22.45
N LYS A 213 8.38 10.44 21.94
CA LYS A 213 7.09 10.65 22.63
C LYS A 213 6.23 9.40 22.76
N ALA A 214 6.45 8.40 21.91
CA ALA A 214 5.71 7.13 21.91
C ALA A 214 6.35 6.07 22.83
N GLY A 215 7.56 6.33 23.37
CA GLY A 215 8.23 5.50 24.36
C GLY A 215 9.37 4.62 23.82
N PRO A 216 10.12 3.97 24.73
CA PRO A 216 11.33 3.21 24.38
C PRO A 216 11.12 2.04 23.43
N SER A 217 10.03 1.27 23.57
CA SER A 217 9.73 0.14 22.69
C SER A 217 9.41 0.60 21.28
N ALA A 218 8.70 1.74 21.14
CA ALA A 218 8.44 2.34 19.83
C ALA A 218 9.73 2.81 19.17
N VAL A 219 10.67 3.38 19.93
CA VAL A 219 12.01 3.74 19.44
C VAL A 219 12.78 2.51 18.99
N ALA A 220 12.77 1.42 19.77
CA ALA A 220 13.46 0.18 19.42
C ALA A 220 12.88 -0.44 18.12
N ALA A 221 11.55 -0.56 18.03
CA ALA A 221 10.87 -1.07 16.85
C ALA A 221 11.15 -0.21 15.60
N ASP A 222 11.12 1.11 15.74
CA ASP A 222 11.44 2.03 14.63
C ASP A 222 12.91 1.96 14.23
N THR A 223 13.83 1.79 15.17
CA THR A 223 15.26 1.59 14.90
C THR A 223 15.48 0.34 14.05
N GLU A 224 14.86 -0.78 14.41
CA GLU A 224 14.98 -2.03 13.66
C GLU A 224 14.28 -1.93 12.28
N ARG A 225 13.12 -1.28 12.20
CA ARG A 225 12.47 -1.00 10.92
C ARG A 225 13.39 -0.19 10.00
N ARG A 226 13.95 0.93 10.50
CA ARG A 226 14.91 1.76 9.74
C ARG A 226 16.14 0.99 9.32
N ARG A 227 16.63 0.07 10.15
CA ARG A 227 17.74 -0.81 9.80
C ARG A 227 17.38 -1.67 8.60
N ARG A 228 16.21 -2.33 8.63
CA ARG A 228 15.73 -3.16 7.51
C ARG A 228 15.51 -2.34 6.25
N ASP A 229 14.88 -1.17 6.38
CA ASP A 229 14.65 -0.25 5.27
C ASP A 229 16.00 0.17 4.65
N ALA A 230 17.00 0.53 5.47
CA ALA A 230 18.34 0.90 4.99
C ALA A 230 19.08 -0.25 4.28
N VAL A 231 18.90 -1.50 4.73
CA VAL A 231 19.43 -2.68 4.02
C VAL A 231 18.73 -2.84 2.68
N ALA A 232 17.41 -2.75 2.64
CA ALA A 232 16.64 -2.85 1.40
C ALA A 232 17.01 -1.73 0.41
N ASP A 233 17.08 -0.47 0.86
CA ASP A 233 17.49 0.68 0.04
C ASP A 233 18.89 0.49 -0.55
N ARG A 234 19.84 -0.03 0.24
CA ARG A 234 21.20 -0.32 -0.23
C ARG A 234 21.22 -1.41 -1.31
N LEU A 235 20.41 -2.46 -1.16
CA LEU A 235 20.31 -3.53 -2.15
C LEU A 235 19.60 -3.09 -3.42
N VAL A 236 18.60 -2.22 -3.31
CA VAL A 236 17.97 -1.56 -4.45
C VAL A 236 18.98 -0.69 -5.19
N ALA A 237 19.76 0.14 -4.47
CA ALA A 237 20.77 1.01 -5.07
C ALA A 237 21.89 0.19 -5.76
N TYR A 238 22.39 -0.84 -5.08
CA TYR A 238 23.40 -1.76 -5.65
C TYR A 238 22.87 -2.47 -6.89
N GLY A 239 21.65 -3.01 -6.82
CA GLY A 239 21.03 -3.71 -7.93
C GLY A 239 20.83 -2.83 -9.16
N ARG A 240 20.35 -1.60 -8.96
CA ARG A 240 20.18 -0.62 -10.04
C ARG A 240 21.51 -0.28 -10.71
N GLU A 241 22.54 -0.03 -9.93
CA GLU A 241 23.87 0.29 -10.46
C GLU A 241 24.48 -0.92 -11.17
N ARG A 242 24.31 -2.12 -10.61
CA ARG A 242 24.78 -3.35 -11.24
C ARG A 242 24.09 -3.61 -12.57
N ALA A 243 22.76 -3.53 -12.61
CA ALA A 243 21.99 -3.67 -13.84
C ALA A 243 22.45 -2.67 -14.92
N ARG A 244 22.60 -1.38 -14.55
CA ARG A 244 23.05 -0.32 -15.47
C ARG A 244 24.47 -0.55 -15.99
N SER A 245 25.39 -0.98 -15.14
CA SER A 245 26.77 -1.26 -15.53
C SER A 245 26.87 -2.41 -16.53
N LEU A 246 25.85 -3.29 -16.58
CA LEU A 246 25.76 -4.43 -17.47
C LEU A 246 24.82 -4.19 -18.68
N GLY A 247 24.21 -3.01 -18.79
CA GLY A 247 23.41 -2.59 -19.94
C GLY A 247 21.90 -2.72 -19.78
N TRP A 248 21.37 -2.91 -18.56
CA TRP A 248 19.93 -2.92 -18.28
C TRP A 248 19.50 -1.68 -17.48
N PRO A 249 18.30 -1.12 -17.72
CA PRO A 249 17.84 0.09 -17.04
C PRO A 249 17.51 -0.13 -15.56
N ASP A 250 17.12 -1.35 -15.17
CA ASP A 250 16.62 -1.72 -13.85
C ASP A 250 16.86 -3.21 -13.51
N VAL A 251 16.60 -3.55 -12.23
CA VAL A 251 16.82 -4.90 -11.70
C VAL A 251 15.85 -5.92 -12.28
N TYR A 252 14.61 -5.48 -12.59
CA TYR A 252 13.60 -6.38 -13.17
C TYR A 252 14.04 -6.90 -14.53
N THR A 253 14.36 -6.03 -15.47
CA THR A 253 14.76 -6.41 -16.82
C THR A 253 16.07 -7.19 -16.83
N PHE A 254 17.01 -6.84 -15.94
CA PHE A 254 18.26 -7.56 -15.73
C PHE A 254 18.02 -9.00 -15.26
N THR A 255 17.26 -9.21 -14.17
CA THR A 255 17.01 -10.55 -13.64
C THR A 255 16.10 -11.38 -14.54
N LYS A 256 15.19 -10.76 -15.31
CA LYS A 256 14.42 -11.47 -16.35
C LYS A 256 15.32 -11.97 -17.48
N ALA A 257 16.30 -11.17 -17.93
CA ALA A 257 17.27 -11.61 -18.94
C ALA A 257 18.11 -12.79 -18.44
N LEU A 258 18.53 -12.78 -17.18
CA LEU A 258 19.29 -13.90 -16.61
C LEU A 258 18.42 -15.12 -16.30
N GLY A 259 17.14 -14.93 -15.93
CA GLY A 259 16.17 -16.03 -15.81
C GLY A 259 15.90 -16.71 -17.16
N GLU A 260 15.85 -15.94 -18.24
CA GLU A 260 15.75 -16.46 -19.61
C GLU A 260 17.00 -17.29 -19.99
N ARG A 261 18.20 -16.78 -19.68
CA ARG A 261 19.47 -17.54 -19.89
C ARG A 261 19.48 -18.83 -19.09
N ALA A 262 19.02 -18.82 -17.83
CA ALA A 262 18.93 -20.03 -17.01
C ALA A 262 17.94 -21.05 -17.61
N ALA A 263 16.81 -20.59 -18.17
CA ALA A 263 15.86 -21.44 -18.88
C ALA A 263 16.47 -22.06 -20.16
N GLU A 264 17.22 -21.27 -20.94
CA GLU A 264 17.92 -21.72 -22.15
C GLU A 264 18.96 -22.82 -21.80
N ASP A 265 19.78 -22.60 -20.77
CA ASP A 265 20.78 -23.56 -20.32
C ASP A 265 20.12 -24.87 -19.88
N THR A 266 19.06 -24.77 -19.03
CA THR A 266 18.36 -25.95 -18.53
C THR A 266 17.68 -26.74 -19.66
N ALA A 267 17.00 -26.07 -20.58
CA ALA A 267 16.31 -26.74 -21.69
C ALA A 267 17.28 -27.42 -22.65
N ARG A 268 18.42 -26.79 -22.95
CA ARG A 268 19.49 -27.36 -23.81
C ARG A 268 20.13 -28.57 -23.17
N GLU A 269 20.48 -28.49 -21.89
CA GLU A 269 21.11 -29.61 -21.15
C GLU A 269 20.16 -30.81 -21.05
N ALA A 270 18.85 -30.56 -20.86
CA ALA A 270 17.84 -31.61 -20.75
C ALA A 270 17.33 -32.13 -22.12
N GLY A 271 17.61 -31.45 -23.21
CA GLY A 271 17.09 -31.81 -24.54
C GLY A 271 15.56 -31.65 -24.65
N VAL A 272 14.99 -30.65 -23.99
CA VAL A 272 13.53 -30.33 -24.05
C VAL A 272 13.30 -29.09 -24.88
N PRO A 273 12.11 -28.93 -25.54
CA PRO A 273 11.77 -27.72 -26.28
C PRO A 273 11.51 -26.54 -25.37
N LEU A 274 11.97 -25.34 -25.75
CA LEU A 274 11.76 -24.09 -25.03
C LEU A 274 11.17 -23.02 -25.95
N SER A 275 10.04 -22.42 -25.58
CA SER A 275 9.52 -21.19 -26.17
C SER A 275 9.66 -20.04 -25.18
N VAL A 276 10.27 -18.95 -25.62
CA VAL A 276 10.41 -17.72 -24.82
C VAL A 276 9.49 -16.67 -25.39
N VAL A 277 8.47 -16.30 -24.63
CA VAL A 277 7.51 -15.26 -25.02
C VAL A 277 7.85 -13.97 -24.30
N ARG A 278 8.06 -12.89 -25.06
CA ARG A 278 8.53 -11.58 -24.59
C ARG A 278 7.48 -10.50 -24.83
N PRO A 279 6.49 -10.35 -23.94
CA PRO A 279 5.52 -9.26 -24.06
C PRO A 279 6.18 -7.88 -23.89
N ALA A 280 5.66 -6.88 -24.60
CA ALA A 280 5.92 -5.47 -24.33
C ALA A 280 5.15 -4.99 -23.08
N ILE A 281 4.71 -3.73 -23.00
CA ILE A 281 3.91 -3.22 -21.87
C ILE A 281 2.50 -3.78 -21.98
N VAL A 282 2.13 -4.65 -21.05
CA VAL A 282 0.83 -5.33 -21.05
C VAL A 282 -0.21 -4.50 -20.31
N GLU A 283 -1.26 -4.10 -21.03
CA GLU A 283 -2.36 -3.27 -20.53
C GLU A 283 -3.70 -4.02 -20.56
N SER A 284 -4.82 -3.31 -20.32
CA SER A 284 -6.15 -3.92 -20.23
C SER A 284 -6.52 -4.78 -21.44
N ALA A 285 -7.44 -5.71 -21.25
CA ALA A 285 -7.93 -6.57 -22.33
C ALA A 285 -8.65 -5.77 -23.41
N LEU A 286 -8.37 -6.09 -24.68
CA LEU A 286 -9.10 -5.55 -25.82
C LEU A 286 -10.48 -6.22 -25.95
N ARG A 287 -10.55 -7.55 -25.78
CA ARG A 287 -11.76 -8.37 -25.95
C ARG A 287 -12.00 -9.38 -24.83
N HIS A 288 -10.97 -10.12 -24.41
CA HIS A 288 -11.09 -11.24 -23.46
C HIS A 288 -10.31 -10.99 -22.15
N PRO A 289 -10.91 -11.33 -20.98
CA PRO A 289 -12.21 -11.98 -20.73
C PRO A 289 -13.41 -11.08 -21.01
N TYR A 290 -13.21 -9.77 -20.99
CA TYR A 290 -14.13 -8.72 -21.45
C TYR A 290 -13.34 -7.43 -21.71
N PRO A 291 -13.83 -6.55 -22.61
CA PRO A 291 -13.15 -5.30 -22.94
C PRO A 291 -12.87 -4.47 -21.68
N GLY A 292 -11.63 -4.00 -21.54
CA GLY A 292 -11.20 -3.17 -20.42
C GLY A 292 -10.89 -3.93 -19.14
N TRP A 293 -10.92 -5.28 -19.12
CA TRP A 293 -10.49 -5.99 -17.90
C TRP A 293 -9.04 -5.66 -17.54
N ILE A 294 -8.84 -5.31 -16.26
CA ILE A 294 -7.55 -4.94 -15.67
C ILE A 294 -7.50 -5.42 -14.22
N ASP A 295 -6.33 -5.84 -13.73
CA ASP A 295 -6.11 -6.24 -12.33
C ASP A 295 -5.01 -5.37 -11.71
N GLY A 296 -5.43 -4.33 -11.01
CA GLY A 296 -4.57 -3.32 -10.39
C GLY A 296 -4.05 -2.27 -11.37
N PHE A 297 -3.43 -1.21 -10.83
CA PHE A 297 -2.83 -0.14 -11.63
C PHE A 297 -1.40 -0.49 -12.00
N LYS A 298 -1.07 -0.36 -13.28
CA LYS A 298 0.25 -0.69 -13.82
C LYS A 298 0.72 0.40 -14.79
N MET A 299 2.01 0.47 -15.00
CA MET A 299 2.67 1.28 -16.04
C MET A 299 2.07 2.68 -16.22
N ALA A 300 1.28 2.91 -17.27
CA ALA A 300 0.69 4.20 -17.61
C ALA A 300 -0.56 4.56 -16.78
N ASP A 301 -1.26 3.59 -16.20
CA ASP A 301 -2.55 3.79 -15.53
C ASP A 301 -2.56 4.90 -14.47
N PRO A 302 -1.58 4.95 -13.54
CA PRO A 302 -1.55 6.02 -12.56
C PRO A 302 -1.29 7.40 -13.17
N LEU A 303 -0.60 7.50 -14.31
CA LEU A 303 -0.39 8.76 -15.01
C LEU A 303 -1.65 9.20 -15.73
N ILE A 304 -2.35 8.29 -16.40
CA ILE A 304 -3.65 8.50 -17.01
C ILE A 304 -4.63 9.04 -15.97
N LEU A 305 -4.71 8.37 -14.81
CA LEU A 305 -5.58 8.79 -13.72
C LEU A 305 -5.17 10.14 -13.12
N ALA A 306 -3.87 10.37 -12.90
CA ALA A 306 -3.37 11.64 -12.37
C ALA A 306 -3.65 12.81 -13.32
N TYR A 307 -3.60 12.57 -14.64
CA TYR A 307 -4.03 13.54 -15.62
C TYR A 307 -5.55 13.80 -15.53
N GLY A 308 -6.36 12.75 -15.51
CA GLY A 308 -7.82 12.86 -15.37
C GLY A 308 -8.24 13.63 -14.09
N GLN A 309 -7.48 13.48 -13.00
CA GLN A 309 -7.67 14.21 -11.74
C GLN A 309 -7.13 15.65 -11.75
N GLY A 310 -6.54 16.12 -12.86
CA GLY A 310 -5.96 17.45 -13.01
C GLY A 310 -4.65 17.66 -12.23
N MET A 311 -4.04 16.59 -11.75
CA MET A 311 -2.77 16.63 -10.99
C MET A 311 -1.54 16.64 -11.89
N LEU A 312 -1.60 15.98 -13.07
CA LEU A 312 -0.48 15.88 -14.01
C LEU A 312 -0.56 16.99 -15.06
N ARG A 313 0.47 17.84 -15.12
CA ARG A 313 0.57 18.96 -16.08
C ARG A 313 1.74 18.85 -17.04
N ALA A 314 2.68 17.97 -16.73
CA ALA A 314 3.87 17.73 -17.54
C ALA A 314 4.34 16.30 -17.33
N LEU A 315 4.89 15.70 -18.39
CA LEU A 315 5.44 14.35 -18.40
C LEU A 315 6.82 14.39 -19.08
N ALA A 316 7.80 13.68 -18.53
CA ALA A 316 9.09 13.50 -19.18
C ALA A 316 8.98 12.44 -20.29
N GLY A 317 9.48 12.74 -21.48
CA GLY A 317 9.52 11.78 -22.59
C GLY A 317 9.79 12.43 -23.95
N ILE A 318 10.10 11.60 -24.92
CA ILE A 318 10.36 11.98 -26.31
C ILE A 318 9.03 11.88 -27.08
N PRO A 319 8.54 12.96 -27.70
CA PRO A 319 7.20 12.96 -28.35
C PRO A 319 7.01 11.88 -29.40
N ASP A 320 8.02 11.63 -30.22
CA ASP A 320 8.04 10.61 -31.28
C ASP A 320 8.58 9.24 -30.82
N GLY A 321 8.93 9.10 -29.52
CA GLY A 321 9.29 7.82 -28.94
C GLY A 321 8.13 6.82 -28.97
N ILE A 322 8.41 5.57 -29.34
CA ILE A 322 7.41 4.50 -29.41
C ILE A 322 7.15 3.99 -27.99
N VAL A 323 5.90 4.03 -27.58
CA VAL A 323 5.40 3.36 -26.35
C VAL A 323 4.79 2.04 -26.79
N ASP A 324 5.56 0.96 -26.64
CA ASP A 324 5.16 -0.38 -27.08
C ASP A 324 4.19 -0.99 -26.07
N ILE A 325 2.90 -0.91 -26.35
CA ILE A 325 1.79 -1.38 -25.52
C ILE A 325 1.09 -2.54 -26.23
N ILE A 326 0.66 -3.53 -25.45
CA ILE A 326 -0.08 -4.68 -25.98
C ILE A 326 -1.23 -5.07 -25.03
N PRO A 327 -2.47 -5.27 -25.51
CA PRO A 327 -3.56 -5.83 -24.71
C PRO A 327 -3.24 -7.25 -24.19
N VAL A 328 -3.68 -7.55 -22.96
CA VAL A 328 -3.36 -8.81 -22.28
C VAL A 328 -3.89 -10.05 -23.01
N ASP A 329 -5.02 -9.95 -23.69
CA ASP A 329 -5.61 -11.04 -24.43
C ASP A 329 -4.78 -11.43 -25.68
N LEU A 330 -4.13 -10.48 -26.33
CA LEU A 330 -3.18 -10.80 -27.42
C LEU A 330 -1.96 -11.53 -26.87
N VAL A 331 -1.48 -11.18 -25.67
CA VAL A 331 -0.40 -11.91 -25.02
C VAL A 331 -0.83 -13.33 -24.66
N VAL A 332 -2.03 -13.52 -24.14
CA VAL A 332 -2.59 -14.85 -23.82
C VAL A 332 -2.70 -15.70 -25.09
N ASN A 333 -3.18 -15.14 -26.18
CA ASN A 333 -3.28 -15.83 -27.47
C ASN A 333 -1.90 -16.27 -27.98
N ALA A 334 -0.89 -15.40 -27.89
CA ALA A 334 0.49 -15.75 -28.25
C ALA A 334 1.08 -16.85 -27.38
N LEU A 335 0.79 -16.84 -26.05
CA LEU A 335 1.22 -17.89 -25.12
C LEU A 335 0.60 -19.25 -25.46
N LEU A 336 -0.70 -19.27 -25.77
CA LEU A 336 -1.41 -20.49 -26.17
C LEU A 336 -0.90 -21.02 -27.52
N ALA A 337 -0.66 -20.15 -28.50
CA ALA A 337 -0.07 -20.52 -29.79
C ALA A 337 1.34 -21.09 -29.62
N ALA A 338 2.18 -20.43 -28.82
CA ALA A 338 3.53 -20.93 -28.51
C ALA A 338 3.48 -22.29 -27.80
N ALA A 339 2.51 -22.51 -26.89
CA ALA A 339 2.34 -23.79 -26.19
C ALA A 339 1.98 -24.95 -27.12
N VAL A 340 1.29 -24.65 -28.22
CA VAL A 340 0.86 -25.65 -29.23
C VAL A 340 1.97 -26.03 -30.20
N VAL A 341 2.90 -25.10 -30.50
CA VAL A 341 3.96 -25.26 -31.51
C VAL A 341 5.33 -25.33 -30.83
N PRO A 342 5.74 -26.51 -30.29
CA PRO A 342 7.05 -26.65 -29.68
C PRO A 342 8.16 -26.56 -30.74
N PRO A 343 9.30 -25.93 -30.46
CA PRO A 343 10.49 -26.05 -31.28
C PRO A 343 11.11 -27.46 -31.17
N GLU A 344 12.14 -27.72 -31.99
CA GLU A 344 12.89 -28.98 -31.90
C GLU A 344 13.45 -29.16 -30.47
N PRO A 345 13.50 -30.41 -29.96
CA PRO A 345 14.07 -30.72 -28.65
C PRO A 345 15.49 -30.16 -28.47
N GLY A 346 15.70 -29.43 -27.38
CA GLY A 346 16.96 -28.74 -27.08
C GLY A 346 17.15 -27.40 -27.80
N ALA A 347 16.24 -27.02 -28.71
CA ALA A 347 16.19 -25.69 -29.32
C ALA A 347 15.29 -24.71 -28.54
N ALA A 348 15.55 -23.43 -28.74
CA ALA A 348 14.70 -22.35 -28.18
C ALA A 348 14.12 -21.51 -29.33
N ALA A 349 12.82 -21.22 -29.23
CA ALA A 349 12.13 -20.25 -30.08
C ALA A 349 11.78 -19.00 -29.28
N TYR A 350 11.81 -17.82 -29.93
CA TYR A 350 11.60 -16.53 -29.28
C TYR A 350 10.49 -15.79 -29.99
N TYR A 351 9.62 -15.16 -29.20
CA TYR A 351 8.42 -14.46 -29.69
C TYR A 351 8.27 -13.11 -29.00
N HIS A 352 8.33 -12.01 -29.77
CA HIS A 352 8.02 -10.68 -29.24
C HIS A 352 6.54 -10.37 -29.44
N VAL A 353 5.85 -10.07 -28.36
CA VAL A 353 4.43 -9.73 -28.39
C VAL A 353 4.27 -8.25 -28.06
N GLY A 354 4.30 -7.41 -29.08
CA GLY A 354 4.27 -5.96 -28.97
C GLY A 354 3.60 -5.30 -30.18
N SER A 355 3.48 -3.98 -30.15
CA SER A 355 2.85 -3.20 -31.21
C SER A 355 3.85 -2.39 -32.04
N GLY A 356 5.04 -2.15 -31.48
CA GLY A 356 5.99 -1.17 -32.03
C GLY A 356 6.49 -1.44 -33.44
N ALA A 357 6.49 -2.70 -33.89
CA ALA A 357 6.96 -3.07 -35.24
C ALA A 357 5.94 -2.76 -36.32
N ARG A 358 4.65 -3.00 -36.09
CA ARG A 358 3.60 -2.96 -37.12
C ARG A 358 2.53 -1.91 -36.89
N ASN A 359 2.29 -1.51 -35.68
CA ASN A 359 1.29 -0.53 -35.27
C ASN A 359 1.82 0.40 -34.20
N PRO A 360 2.87 1.18 -34.48
CA PRO A 360 3.56 1.97 -33.47
C PRO A 360 2.66 3.07 -32.89
N LEU A 361 2.63 3.13 -31.55
CA LEU A 361 2.00 4.20 -30.79
C LEU A 361 3.09 5.15 -30.27
N THR A 362 3.10 6.40 -30.74
CA THR A 362 4.02 7.42 -30.20
C THR A 362 3.54 7.96 -28.86
N LEU A 363 4.46 8.42 -28.01
CA LEU A 363 4.12 9.04 -26.74
C LEU A 363 3.20 10.27 -26.93
N GLN A 364 3.46 11.07 -27.96
CA GLN A 364 2.60 12.21 -28.30
C GLN A 364 1.17 11.76 -28.59
N ARG A 365 1.00 10.69 -29.41
CA ARG A 365 -0.34 10.19 -29.76
C ARG A 365 -1.06 9.58 -28.57
N LEU A 366 -0.35 8.85 -27.71
CA LEU A 366 -0.90 8.35 -26.44
C LEU A 366 -1.44 9.50 -25.57
N VAL A 367 -0.64 10.56 -25.40
CA VAL A 367 -1.03 11.75 -24.62
C VAL A 367 -2.26 12.42 -25.23
N GLU A 368 -2.30 12.60 -26.54
CA GLU A 368 -3.45 13.18 -27.25
C GLU A 368 -4.75 12.39 -27.00
N LEU A 369 -4.70 11.06 -27.16
CA LEU A 369 -5.87 10.19 -26.96
C LEU A 369 -6.38 10.21 -25.51
N VAL A 370 -5.47 10.26 -24.54
CA VAL A 370 -5.83 10.43 -23.11
C VAL A 370 -6.47 11.80 -22.87
N GLN A 371 -5.96 12.86 -23.50
CA GLN A 371 -6.52 14.21 -23.39
C GLN A 371 -7.92 14.29 -24.04
N GLU A 372 -8.08 13.71 -25.23
CA GLU A 372 -9.37 13.60 -25.92
C GLU A 372 -10.41 12.91 -25.02
N HIS A 373 -10.06 11.75 -24.42
CA HIS A 373 -10.96 11.02 -23.52
C HIS A 373 -11.44 11.88 -22.34
N PHE A 374 -10.53 12.52 -21.60
CA PHE A 374 -10.91 13.31 -20.42
C PHE A 374 -11.50 14.69 -20.76
N ALA A 375 -11.39 15.16 -21.99
CA ALA A 375 -12.14 16.32 -22.48
C ALA A 375 -13.62 15.97 -22.67
N GLU A 376 -13.91 14.78 -23.20
CA GLU A 376 -15.27 14.27 -23.37
C GLU A 376 -15.88 13.70 -22.09
N HIS A 377 -15.05 13.06 -21.24
CA HIS A 377 -15.45 12.36 -20.02
C HIS A 377 -14.68 12.88 -18.79
N PRO A 378 -14.88 14.17 -18.40
CA PRO A 378 -14.14 14.75 -17.29
C PRO A 378 -14.53 14.12 -15.95
N LEU A 379 -13.54 13.87 -15.09
CA LEU A 379 -13.78 13.32 -13.76
C LEU A 379 -14.44 14.34 -12.83
N PRO A 380 -15.24 13.90 -11.82
CA PRO A 380 -15.79 14.80 -10.83
C PRO A 380 -14.68 15.47 -10.01
N ALA A 381 -14.83 16.77 -9.74
CA ALA A 381 -13.87 17.50 -8.93
C ALA A 381 -13.85 16.97 -7.48
N PRO A 382 -12.66 16.94 -6.82
CA PRO A 382 -12.52 16.39 -5.46
C PRO A 382 -13.38 17.09 -4.39
N ASP A 383 -13.76 18.35 -4.64
CA ASP A 383 -14.65 19.14 -3.76
C ASP A 383 -16.14 18.88 -4.00
N GLY A 384 -16.48 18.01 -4.95
CA GLY A 384 -17.84 17.68 -5.35
C GLY A 384 -18.57 18.80 -6.10
N ARG A 385 -17.88 19.87 -6.50
CA ARG A 385 -18.46 21.05 -7.18
C ARG A 385 -18.03 21.11 -8.63
N GLY A 386 -18.69 20.31 -9.48
CA GLY A 386 -18.45 20.29 -10.93
C GLY A 386 -17.45 19.22 -11.38
N ALA A 387 -16.85 19.43 -12.54
CA ALA A 387 -15.90 18.52 -13.17
C ALA A 387 -14.47 19.08 -13.19
N VAL A 388 -13.48 18.21 -13.21
CA VAL A 388 -12.07 18.58 -13.36
C VAL A 388 -11.88 19.23 -14.72
N ARG A 389 -11.27 20.42 -14.74
CA ARG A 389 -10.83 21.07 -15.98
C ARG A 389 -9.36 20.75 -16.20
N ASN A 390 -9.08 19.79 -17.05
CA ASN A 390 -7.72 19.43 -17.41
C ASN A 390 -7.10 20.51 -18.29
N ARG A 391 -5.78 20.71 -18.12
CA ARG A 391 -4.96 21.55 -19.00
C ARG A 391 -4.15 20.63 -19.89
N ASP A 392 -3.66 21.18 -21.01
CA ASP A 392 -2.79 20.42 -21.92
C ASP A 392 -1.58 19.86 -21.18
N LEU A 393 -1.35 18.56 -21.34
CA LEU A 393 -0.20 17.87 -20.80
C LEU A 393 1.02 18.17 -21.68
N ARG A 394 2.06 18.75 -21.06
CA ARG A 394 3.29 19.11 -21.77
C ARG A 394 4.31 17.99 -21.68
N LEU A 395 4.87 17.60 -22.81
CA LEU A 395 6.04 16.73 -22.83
C LEU A 395 7.30 17.56 -22.56
N LEU A 396 8.12 17.13 -21.62
CA LEU A 396 9.35 17.79 -21.21
C LEU A 396 10.54 16.88 -21.50
N SER A 397 11.66 17.47 -21.88
CA SER A 397 12.91 16.72 -21.89
C SER A 397 13.30 16.28 -20.47
N GLU A 398 14.11 15.24 -20.34
CA GLU A 398 14.54 14.69 -19.04
C GLU A 398 15.19 15.78 -18.17
N SER A 399 16.05 16.64 -18.75
CA SER A 399 16.71 17.75 -18.04
C SER A 399 15.75 18.84 -17.57
N GLN A 400 14.66 19.07 -18.30
CA GLN A 400 13.61 20.02 -17.90
C GLN A 400 12.78 19.44 -16.77
N ALA A 401 12.38 18.17 -16.86
CA ALA A 401 11.63 17.48 -15.81
C ALA A 401 12.40 17.41 -14.49
N GLU A 402 13.71 17.12 -14.53
CA GLU A 402 14.59 17.13 -13.33
C GLU A 402 14.61 18.48 -12.66
N ARG A 403 14.78 19.57 -13.42
CA ARG A 403 14.78 20.92 -12.86
C ARG A 403 13.46 21.29 -12.18
N VAL A 404 12.33 20.94 -12.79
CA VAL A 404 10.99 21.21 -12.26
C VAL A 404 10.76 20.43 -10.97
N LEU A 405 11.01 19.12 -10.97
CA LEU A 405 10.84 18.26 -9.79
C LEU A 405 11.77 18.66 -8.64
N GLY A 406 13.06 18.87 -8.92
CA GLY A 406 14.02 19.26 -7.89
C GLY A 406 13.72 20.63 -7.27
N THR A 407 13.11 21.57 -8.03
CA THR A 407 12.66 22.84 -7.48
C THR A 407 11.43 22.66 -6.60
N ALA A 408 10.46 21.83 -7.02
CA ALA A 408 9.27 21.54 -6.25
C ALA A 408 9.61 20.83 -4.92
N GLU A 409 10.51 19.84 -4.93
CA GLU A 409 10.97 19.14 -3.72
C GLU A 409 11.62 20.09 -2.71
N ARG A 410 12.55 20.93 -3.14
CA ARG A 410 13.19 21.93 -2.27
C ARG A 410 12.21 22.92 -1.64
N ALA A 411 11.23 23.35 -2.42
CA ALA A 411 10.17 24.23 -1.93
C ALA A 411 9.28 23.53 -0.89
N MET A 412 8.96 22.25 -1.12
CA MET A 412 8.18 21.44 -0.20
C MET A 412 8.90 21.17 1.11
N ASP A 413 10.20 20.82 1.08
CA ASP A 413 11.02 20.60 2.26
C ASP A 413 11.15 21.88 3.11
N ALA A 414 11.25 23.04 2.46
CA ALA A 414 11.27 24.32 3.14
C ALA A 414 9.92 24.63 3.81
N ALA A 415 8.81 24.37 3.11
CA ALA A 415 7.46 24.58 3.64
C ALA A 415 7.17 23.62 4.80
N GLU A 416 7.58 22.36 4.72
CA GLU A 416 7.42 21.38 5.80
C GLU A 416 8.16 21.81 7.06
N ARG A 417 9.42 22.23 6.92
CA ARG A 417 10.22 22.75 8.05
C ARG A 417 9.57 23.98 8.70
N ALA A 418 9.04 24.90 7.89
CA ALA A 418 8.35 26.08 8.39
C ALA A 418 7.08 25.72 9.16
N LEU A 419 6.27 24.79 8.65
CA LEU A 419 5.02 24.34 9.30
C LEU A 419 5.27 23.60 10.62
N PHE A 420 6.36 22.85 10.76
CA PHE A 420 6.73 22.20 12.03
C PHE A 420 7.13 23.20 13.13
N ALA A 421 7.53 24.40 12.77
CA ALA A 421 7.87 25.47 13.73
C ALA A 421 6.64 26.25 14.23
N LEU A 422 5.46 26.08 13.58
CA LEU A 422 4.24 26.79 13.95
C LEU A 422 3.45 26.05 15.05
N PRO A 423 2.80 26.79 15.97
CA PRO A 423 1.89 26.21 16.96
C PRO A 423 0.73 25.44 16.30
N GLY A 424 0.29 24.36 16.95
CA GLY A 424 -0.86 23.57 16.48
C GLY A 424 -2.15 24.39 16.48
N GLY A 425 -2.84 24.46 15.34
CA GLY A 425 -4.11 25.17 15.19
C GLY A 425 -4.87 24.64 13.98
N GLU A 426 -6.14 24.97 13.85
CA GLU A 426 -7.00 24.50 12.75
C GLU A 426 -6.45 24.88 11.37
N ARG A 427 -5.96 26.11 11.22
CA ARG A 427 -5.31 26.59 9.99
C ARG A 427 -4.00 25.86 9.70
N THR A 428 -3.16 25.63 10.72
CA THR A 428 -1.90 24.90 10.58
C THR A 428 -2.17 23.46 10.15
N ARG A 429 -3.19 22.80 10.74
CA ARG A 429 -3.61 21.45 10.32
C ARG A 429 -4.12 21.40 8.87
N ALA A 430 -4.89 22.42 8.44
CA ALA A 430 -5.33 22.51 7.05
C ALA A 430 -4.14 22.64 6.08
N TRP A 431 -3.16 23.48 6.39
CA TRP A 431 -1.92 23.62 5.59
C TRP A 431 -1.08 22.36 5.58
N GLN A 432 -0.97 21.65 6.70
CA GLN A 432 -0.28 20.36 6.78
C GLN A 432 -0.92 19.31 5.86
N ARG A 433 -2.26 19.22 5.85
CA ARG A 433 -2.97 18.31 4.94
C ARG A 433 -2.71 18.63 3.47
N ASP A 434 -2.76 19.91 3.10
CA ASP A 434 -2.53 20.35 1.73
C ASP A 434 -1.07 20.11 1.29
N LEU A 435 -0.11 20.44 2.15
CA LEU A 435 1.30 20.19 1.91
C LEU A 435 1.61 18.71 1.78
N HIS A 436 1.03 17.87 2.66
CA HIS A 436 1.20 16.41 2.60
C HIS A 436 0.61 15.84 1.30
N ARG A 437 -0.53 16.34 0.82
CA ARG A 437 -1.12 15.96 -0.46
C ARG A 437 -0.19 16.31 -1.61
N LYS A 438 0.25 17.57 -1.72
CA LYS A 438 1.18 18.03 -2.75
C LYS A 438 2.52 17.29 -2.72
N GLY A 439 3.05 17.00 -1.52
CA GLY A 439 4.28 16.22 -1.37
C GLY A 439 4.15 14.79 -1.88
N ARG A 440 2.98 14.17 -1.73
CA ARG A 440 2.73 12.85 -2.34
C ARG A 440 2.71 12.92 -3.87
N GLU A 441 2.10 13.96 -4.44
CA GLU A 441 2.05 14.17 -5.89
C GLU A 441 3.46 14.33 -6.47
N VAL A 442 4.31 15.18 -5.88
CA VAL A 442 5.69 15.39 -6.33
C VAL A 442 6.51 14.10 -6.21
N ARG A 443 6.43 13.39 -5.07
CA ARG A 443 7.13 12.10 -4.89
C ARG A 443 6.64 11.02 -5.86
N MET A 444 5.34 10.99 -6.15
CA MET A 444 4.78 10.08 -7.15
C MET A 444 5.38 10.38 -8.53
N LEU A 445 5.37 11.64 -8.98
CA LEU A 445 5.94 12.04 -10.26
C LEU A 445 7.45 11.74 -10.35
N ARG A 446 8.21 11.98 -9.27
CA ARG A 446 9.63 11.61 -9.19
C ARG A 446 9.81 10.11 -9.38
N ARG A 447 9.05 9.30 -8.62
CA ARG A 447 9.11 7.85 -8.72
C ARG A 447 8.75 7.35 -10.12
N TYR A 448 7.74 7.95 -10.75
CA TYR A 448 7.36 7.60 -12.13
C TYR A 448 8.44 7.94 -13.13
N ARG A 449 9.04 9.12 -13.04
CA ARG A 449 10.17 9.49 -13.90
C ARG A 449 11.33 8.51 -13.73
N ASP A 450 11.69 8.20 -12.49
CA ASP A 450 12.83 7.32 -12.18
C ASP A 450 12.60 5.88 -12.66
N LEU A 451 11.36 5.41 -12.67
CA LEU A 451 10.97 4.06 -13.10
C LEU A 451 10.74 3.96 -14.62
N TYR A 452 10.07 4.96 -15.19
CA TYR A 452 9.57 4.86 -16.58
C TYR A 452 10.27 5.78 -17.57
N GLY A 453 11.12 6.69 -17.11
CA GLY A 453 11.84 7.61 -18.01
C GLY A 453 12.68 6.89 -19.06
N ALA A 454 13.34 5.78 -18.69
CA ALA A 454 14.13 4.98 -19.62
C ALA A 454 13.26 4.32 -20.71
N TYR A 455 12.01 3.96 -20.39
CA TYR A 455 11.07 3.34 -21.32
C TYR A 455 10.45 4.36 -22.28
N GLY A 456 10.13 5.56 -21.80
CA GLY A 456 9.64 6.66 -22.65
C GLY A 456 10.69 7.33 -23.55
N ALA A 457 11.99 6.99 -23.32
CA ALA A 457 13.10 7.45 -24.14
C ALA A 457 13.72 6.30 -24.98
N ALA A 458 13.11 5.10 -24.98
CA ALA A 458 13.63 3.95 -25.70
C ALA A 458 13.46 4.14 -27.22
N GLU A 459 14.58 4.10 -27.94
CA GLU A 459 14.62 4.10 -29.42
C GLU A 459 14.79 2.66 -29.92
N VAL A 460 13.82 1.79 -29.59
CA VAL A 460 13.87 0.35 -29.89
C VAL A 460 12.57 -0.10 -30.57
N VAL A 461 12.72 -1.02 -31.52
CA VAL A 461 11.63 -1.74 -32.17
C VAL A 461 11.88 -3.23 -32.02
N TYR A 462 10.91 -3.94 -31.47
CA TYR A 462 10.99 -5.40 -31.33
C TYR A 462 10.40 -6.06 -32.58
N ALA A 463 11.25 -6.76 -33.35
CA ALA A 463 10.80 -7.53 -34.52
C ALA A 463 9.85 -8.65 -34.05
N ASP A 464 8.79 -8.90 -34.79
CA ASP A 464 7.72 -9.84 -34.44
C ASP A 464 7.36 -10.82 -35.57
N GLY A 465 8.32 -11.11 -36.44
CA GLY A 465 8.10 -11.99 -37.61
C GLY A 465 7.76 -13.42 -37.22
N ALA A 466 8.39 -13.98 -36.17
CA ALA A 466 8.07 -15.31 -35.65
C ALA A 466 6.70 -15.32 -34.96
N THR A 467 6.38 -14.27 -34.19
CA THR A 467 5.06 -14.09 -33.57
C THR A 467 3.96 -14.01 -34.63
N LEU A 468 4.18 -13.29 -35.74
CA LEU A 468 3.24 -13.26 -36.86
C LEU A 468 3.07 -14.63 -37.55
N ALA A 469 4.12 -15.43 -37.57
CA ALA A 469 4.01 -16.79 -38.09
C ALA A 469 3.16 -17.68 -37.19
N LEU A 470 3.26 -17.50 -35.84
CA LEU A 470 2.35 -18.15 -34.88
C LEU A 470 0.90 -17.67 -35.05
N ASP A 471 0.69 -16.37 -35.22
CA ASP A 471 -0.64 -15.78 -35.37
C ASP A 471 -1.45 -16.44 -36.50
N ARG A 472 -0.77 -16.75 -37.63
CA ARG A 472 -1.39 -17.43 -38.77
C ARG A 472 -1.84 -18.87 -38.49
N THR A 473 -1.44 -19.46 -37.38
CA THR A 473 -1.87 -20.80 -36.95
C THR A 473 -3.11 -20.76 -36.06
N LEU A 474 -3.51 -19.56 -35.61
CA LEU A 474 -4.66 -19.38 -34.72
C LEU A 474 -5.96 -19.22 -35.50
N PRO A 475 -7.11 -19.59 -34.91
CA PRO A 475 -8.44 -19.35 -35.47
C PRO A 475 -8.73 -17.84 -35.63
N ASP A 476 -9.59 -17.48 -36.59
CA ASP A 476 -10.06 -16.10 -36.76
C ASP A 476 -10.66 -15.54 -35.45
N GLY A 477 -10.20 -14.35 -35.05
CA GLY A 477 -10.63 -13.67 -33.84
C GLY A 477 -9.87 -14.06 -32.56
N GLU A 478 -9.00 -15.05 -32.61
CA GLU A 478 -8.10 -15.49 -31.53
C GLU A 478 -6.63 -15.08 -31.80
N GLY A 479 -6.40 -14.20 -32.76
CA GLY A 479 -5.09 -13.76 -33.18
C GLY A 479 -4.35 -12.92 -32.11
N CYS A 480 -3.03 -12.83 -32.31
CA CYS A 480 -2.15 -11.97 -31.52
C CYS A 480 -1.54 -10.83 -32.36
N ASP A 481 -2.04 -10.61 -33.60
CA ASP A 481 -1.58 -9.54 -34.47
C ASP A 481 -1.93 -8.15 -33.94
N SER A 482 -0.91 -7.38 -33.56
CA SER A 482 -1.05 -6.01 -33.06
C SER A 482 -1.52 -5.01 -34.11
N ALA A 483 -1.43 -5.33 -35.41
CA ALA A 483 -1.96 -4.49 -36.49
C ALA A 483 -3.50 -4.31 -36.43
N ALA A 484 -4.20 -5.23 -35.74
CA ALA A 484 -5.64 -5.17 -35.53
C ALA A 484 -6.08 -4.19 -34.42
N ILE A 485 -5.16 -3.56 -33.70
CA ILE A 485 -5.49 -2.61 -32.63
C ILE A 485 -5.84 -1.25 -33.23
N ASP A 486 -7.09 -0.82 -33.05
CA ASP A 486 -7.49 0.58 -33.28
C ASP A 486 -7.16 1.40 -32.03
N TRP A 487 -6.07 2.18 -32.05
CA TRP A 487 -5.59 2.95 -30.90
C TRP A 487 -6.62 3.96 -30.37
N PRO A 488 -7.32 4.77 -31.20
CA PRO A 488 -8.40 5.64 -30.73
C PRO A 488 -9.47 4.86 -29.96
N HIS A 489 -10.01 3.79 -30.52
CA HIS A 489 -11.00 2.97 -29.85
C HIS A 489 -10.45 2.32 -28.58
N TYR A 490 -9.28 1.68 -28.65
CA TYR A 490 -8.71 0.99 -27.51
C TYR A 490 -8.42 1.92 -26.33
N LEU A 491 -7.76 3.06 -26.56
CA LEU A 491 -7.38 3.97 -25.50
C LEU A 491 -8.54 4.80 -24.96
N ARG A 492 -9.39 5.35 -25.83
CA ARG A 492 -10.49 6.24 -25.42
C ARG A 492 -11.70 5.50 -24.88
N ASP A 493 -12.09 4.39 -25.55
CA ASP A 493 -13.37 3.75 -25.30
C ASP A 493 -13.25 2.49 -24.43
N VAL A 494 -12.05 1.89 -24.35
CA VAL A 494 -11.81 0.65 -23.58
C VAL A 494 -10.89 0.90 -22.39
N HIS A 495 -9.65 1.37 -22.59
CA HIS A 495 -8.63 1.41 -21.56
C HIS A 495 -8.82 2.54 -20.54
N CYS A 496 -8.99 3.81 -20.97
CA CYS A 496 -9.20 4.93 -20.06
C CYS A 496 -10.47 4.77 -19.20
N PRO A 497 -11.64 4.33 -19.73
CA PRO A 497 -12.79 3.99 -18.92
C PRO A 497 -12.51 2.89 -17.89
N ALA A 498 -11.77 1.84 -18.29
CA ALA A 498 -11.40 0.74 -17.40
C ALA A 498 -10.51 1.19 -16.23
N VAL A 499 -9.47 1.98 -16.51
CA VAL A 499 -8.60 2.59 -15.49
C VAL A 499 -9.41 3.46 -14.52
N THR A 500 -10.34 4.27 -15.05
CA THR A 500 -11.23 5.10 -14.25
C THR A 500 -12.14 4.27 -13.37
N ALA A 501 -12.78 3.24 -13.92
CA ALA A 501 -13.68 2.34 -13.18
C ALA A 501 -12.93 1.53 -12.12
N ALA A 502 -11.71 1.07 -12.39
CA ALA A 502 -10.87 0.37 -11.42
C ALA A 502 -10.51 1.23 -10.21
N PHE A 503 -10.40 2.56 -10.39
CA PHE A 503 -10.10 3.48 -9.29
C PHE A 503 -11.32 3.93 -8.50
N TYR A 504 -12.38 4.33 -9.20
CA TYR A 504 -13.59 4.88 -8.55
C TYR A 504 -14.66 3.83 -8.25
N GLY A 505 -14.48 2.60 -8.73
CA GLY A 505 -15.53 1.59 -8.79
C GLY A 505 -16.53 1.87 -9.92
N PRO A 506 -17.43 0.92 -10.23
CA PRO A 506 -18.53 1.21 -11.16
C PRO A 506 -19.31 2.41 -10.63
N PRO A 507 -19.87 3.28 -11.51
CA PRO A 507 -20.67 4.43 -11.11
C PRO A 507 -21.88 3.95 -10.32
N MET A 508 -21.71 3.88 -9.00
CA MET A 508 -22.84 3.63 -8.11
C MET A 508 -23.74 4.86 -8.11
N PRO A 509 -25.07 4.68 -8.22
CA PRO A 509 -26.01 5.76 -7.87
C PRO A 509 -25.59 6.28 -6.49
N ARG A 510 -25.46 7.61 -6.33
CA ARG A 510 -25.17 8.20 -5.04
C ARG A 510 -26.19 7.67 -4.03
N ALA A 511 -25.80 6.65 -3.28
CA ALA A 511 -26.52 6.29 -2.08
C ALA A 511 -26.53 7.53 -1.16
N PRO A 512 -27.64 7.89 -0.53
CA PRO A 512 -27.64 8.86 0.54
C PRO A 512 -26.51 8.45 1.50
N LYS A 513 -25.77 9.46 2.05
CA LYS A 513 -24.71 9.18 3.04
C LYS A 513 -25.24 8.09 3.96
N PRO A 514 -24.58 6.93 4.09
CA PRO A 514 -25.09 5.90 4.97
C PRO A 514 -25.28 6.53 6.34
N ALA A 515 -26.45 6.35 6.92
CA ALA A 515 -26.63 6.59 8.35
C ALA A 515 -25.48 5.89 9.07
N PRO A 516 -24.92 6.48 10.15
CA PRO A 516 -23.84 5.82 10.89
C PRO A 516 -24.26 4.38 11.14
N VAL A 517 -23.51 3.42 10.61
CA VAL A 517 -23.77 2.00 10.86
C VAL A 517 -23.74 1.84 12.38
N PRO A 518 -24.81 1.37 13.02
CA PRO A 518 -24.80 1.09 14.44
C PRO A 518 -23.62 0.16 14.73
N PHE A 519 -22.96 0.37 15.86
CA PHE A 519 -21.95 -0.59 16.29
C PHE A 519 -22.62 -1.94 16.48
N GLU A 520 -21.89 -3.00 16.19
CA GLU A 520 -22.30 -4.35 16.52
C GLU A 520 -22.49 -4.48 18.04
N GLU A 521 -23.60 -5.04 18.49
CA GLU A 521 -23.86 -5.22 19.93
C GLU A 521 -22.92 -6.30 20.49
N ARG A 522 -21.94 -5.86 21.28
CA ARG A 522 -20.93 -6.74 21.89
C ARG A 522 -20.60 -6.28 23.32
N GLY A 523 -20.68 -7.19 24.27
CA GLY A 523 -20.31 -6.93 25.67
C GLY A 523 -18.85 -7.22 26.00
N ASP A 524 -18.11 -7.86 25.11
CA ASP A 524 -16.71 -8.28 25.25
C ASP A 524 -15.70 -7.34 24.61
N VAL A 525 -16.11 -6.14 24.17
CA VAL A 525 -15.25 -5.13 23.56
C VAL A 525 -15.30 -3.81 24.32
N ALA A 526 -14.27 -2.99 24.17
CA ALA A 526 -14.19 -1.68 24.80
C ALA A 526 -14.04 -0.53 23.79
N ALA A 527 -14.41 0.66 24.27
CA ALA A 527 -14.13 1.94 23.62
C ALA A 527 -13.30 2.80 24.58
N VAL A 528 -12.02 2.96 24.27
CA VAL A 528 -11.03 3.68 25.10
C VAL A 528 -10.88 5.10 24.57
N PHE A 529 -10.99 6.09 25.44
CA PHE A 529 -10.90 7.50 25.08
C PHE A 529 -9.79 8.21 25.85
N ASP A 530 -8.96 9.01 25.18
CA ASP A 530 -8.20 10.07 25.85
C ASP A 530 -9.10 11.29 26.09
N LEU A 531 -8.70 12.18 27.01
CA LEU A 531 -9.46 13.35 27.39
C LEU A 531 -9.07 14.60 26.56
N ASP A 532 -7.82 15.03 26.78
CA ASP A 532 -7.32 16.31 26.28
C ASP A 532 -7.13 16.28 24.77
N GLY A 533 -7.75 17.23 24.04
CA GLY A 533 -7.73 17.25 22.57
C GLY A 533 -8.65 16.23 21.90
N THR A 534 -9.02 15.15 22.60
CA THR A 534 -9.88 14.07 22.08
C THR A 534 -11.34 14.23 22.47
N ILE A 535 -11.67 14.31 23.77
CA ILE A 535 -13.06 14.56 24.23
C ILE A 535 -13.31 16.05 24.37
N VAL A 536 -12.37 16.75 24.98
CA VAL A 536 -12.45 18.19 25.30
C VAL A 536 -11.38 18.95 24.54
N ALA A 537 -11.75 20.10 23.98
CA ALA A 537 -10.82 21.03 23.33
C ALA A 537 -10.01 21.80 24.40
N SER A 538 -9.18 21.09 25.17
CA SER A 538 -8.35 21.65 26.22
C SER A 538 -7.02 20.91 26.34
N ASP A 539 -6.12 21.45 27.13
CA ASP A 539 -4.89 20.80 27.57
C ASP A 539 -4.69 20.98 29.09
N VAL A 540 -3.70 20.24 29.63
CA VAL A 540 -3.37 20.26 31.07
C VAL A 540 -3.04 21.66 31.59
N VAL A 541 -2.50 22.56 30.75
CA VAL A 541 -2.16 23.95 31.11
C VAL A 541 -3.45 24.77 31.25
N GLU A 542 -4.37 24.62 30.32
CA GLU A 542 -5.68 25.28 30.38
C GLU A 542 -6.48 24.82 31.61
N ALA A 543 -6.48 23.51 31.89
CA ALA A 543 -7.15 22.97 33.08
C ALA A 543 -6.61 23.58 34.39
N TYR A 544 -5.29 23.73 34.52
CA TYR A 544 -4.68 24.43 35.65
C TYR A 544 -5.08 25.91 35.73
N LEU A 545 -5.06 26.61 34.59
CA LEU A 545 -5.45 28.03 34.55
C LEU A 545 -6.92 28.21 34.92
N TRP A 546 -7.81 27.35 34.50
CA TRP A 546 -9.21 27.38 34.92
C TRP A 546 -9.32 27.19 36.42
N ALA A 547 -8.63 26.23 37.01
CA ALA A 547 -8.61 26.01 38.45
C ALA A 547 -8.11 27.24 39.26
N ARG A 548 -7.29 28.08 38.65
CA ARG A 548 -6.73 29.27 39.34
C ARG A 548 -7.44 30.58 39.02
N LEU A 549 -8.17 30.68 37.91
CA LEU A 549 -8.68 31.94 37.39
C LEU A 549 -10.21 32.04 37.42
N LEU A 550 -10.94 30.93 37.52
CA LEU A 550 -12.38 30.89 37.41
C LEU A 550 -13.12 31.83 38.44
N ASP A 551 -12.59 31.92 39.67
CA ASP A 551 -13.18 32.77 40.71
C ASP A 551 -12.24 33.91 41.20
N ALA A 552 -11.07 34.02 40.52
CA ALA A 552 -10.05 34.97 40.94
C ALA A 552 -10.32 36.35 40.33
N PRO A 553 -10.26 37.45 41.10
CA PRO A 553 -10.38 38.78 40.56
C PRO A 553 -9.28 39.07 39.54
N VAL A 554 -9.60 39.79 38.46
CA VAL A 554 -8.67 40.05 37.31
C VAL A 554 -7.31 40.60 37.78
N ARG A 555 -7.27 41.32 38.89
CA ARG A 555 -6.02 41.83 39.49
C ARG A 555 -5.06 40.74 39.99
N SER A 556 -5.52 39.53 40.26
CA SER A 556 -4.70 38.41 40.68
C SER A 556 -4.26 37.49 39.54
N TRP A 557 -4.77 37.64 38.30
CA TRP A 557 -4.43 36.90 37.12
C TRP A 557 -2.92 36.91 36.78
N PRO A 558 -2.20 38.07 36.91
CA PRO A 558 -0.76 38.07 36.68
C PRO A 558 0.01 37.07 37.56
N GLY A 559 -0.45 36.87 38.81
CA GLY A 559 0.16 35.91 39.74
C GLY A 559 0.07 34.45 39.27
N ALA A 560 -1.01 34.07 38.55
CA ALA A 560 -1.19 32.74 37.97
C ALA A 560 -0.53 32.58 36.59
N LEU A 561 -0.61 33.61 35.75
CA LEU A 561 -0.13 33.57 34.35
C LEU A 561 1.40 33.76 34.24
N LEU A 562 1.98 34.70 34.97
CA LEU A 562 3.41 35.06 34.86
C LEU A 562 4.34 33.87 35.15
N PRO A 563 4.10 33.03 36.17
CA PRO A 563 4.90 31.84 36.41
C PRO A 563 4.79 30.78 35.32
N VAL A 564 3.64 30.63 34.65
CA VAL A 564 3.45 29.72 33.51
C VAL A 564 4.24 30.22 32.31
N LEU A 565 4.10 31.50 31.98
CA LEU A 565 4.82 32.13 30.87
C LEU A 565 6.35 32.11 31.08
N ARG A 566 6.83 32.41 32.29
CA ARG A 566 8.25 32.38 32.63
C ARG A 566 8.89 31.00 32.44
N ASN A 567 8.14 29.93 32.72
CA ASN A 567 8.59 28.55 32.58
C ASN A 567 8.22 27.91 31.23
N ALA A 568 7.52 28.61 30.33
CA ALA A 568 7.11 28.10 29.03
C ALA A 568 8.27 27.50 28.21
N PRO A 569 9.50 28.10 28.15
CA PRO A 569 10.61 27.46 27.45
C PRO A 569 11.08 26.13 28.06
N ARG A 570 10.93 25.96 29.38
CA ARG A 570 11.22 24.69 30.08
C ARG A 570 10.15 23.64 29.75
N TYR A 571 8.89 24.03 29.78
CA TYR A 571 7.76 23.14 29.47
C TYR A 571 7.80 22.69 28.01
N LEU A 572 8.05 23.60 27.06
CA LEU A 572 8.18 23.25 25.66
C LEU A 572 9.35 22.30 25.39
N ARG A 573 10.49 22.49 26.07
CA ARG A 573 11.65 21.58 25.95
C ARG A 573 11.33 20.19 26.51
N ALA A 574 10.65 20.13 27.66
CA ALA A 574 10.22 18.88 28.27
C ALA A 574 9.20 18.15 27.37
N GLU A 575 8.20 18.87 26.86
CA GLU A 575 7.20 18.34 25.94
C GLU A 575 7.81 17.78 24.64
N HIS A 576 8.86 18.41 24.10
CA HIS A 576 9.58 17.91 22.94
C HIS A 576 10.38 16.64 23.21
N ARG A 577 10.80 16.40 24.44
CA ARG A 577 11.56 15.22 24.84
C ARG A 577 10.66 14.06 25.24
N ASP A 578 9.80 14.31 26.19
CA ASP A 578 8.93 13.29 26.80
C ASP A 578 7.72 13.96 27.47
N ARG A 579 6.51 13.50 27.15
CA ARG A 579 5.27 13.99 27.75
C ARG A 579 5.25 13.80 29.28
N GLY A 580 5.91 12.77 29.80
CA GLY A 580 6.03 12.51 31.23
C GLY A 580 6.92 13.50 31.94
N GLU A 581 8.03 13.94 31.32
CA GLU A 581 8.86 15.02 31.85
C GLU A 581 8.06 16.32 31.94
N PHE A 582 7.29 16.62 30.90
CA PHE A 582 6.41 17.78 30.91
C PHE A 582 5.40 17.75 32.06
N LEU A 583 4.66 16.64 32.20
CA LEU A 583 3.64 16.52 33.25
C LEU A 583 4.25 16.60 34.65
N ARG A 584 5.40 15.96 34.91
CA ARG A 584 6.11 16.05 36.18
C ARG A 584 6.59 17.47 36.47
N ALA A 585 7.07 18.19 35.45
CA ALA A 585 7.48 19.58 35.61
C ALA A 585 6.29 20.52 35.85
N PHE A 586 5.16 20.20 35.23
CA PHE A 586 3.96 21.03 35.29
C PHE A 586 3.19 20.83 36.61
N VAL A 587 3.08 19.59 37.11
CA VAL A 587 2.31 19.26 38.31
C VAL A 587 2.90 19.90 39.58
N GLN A 588 4.17 20.30 39.58
CA GLN A 588 4.79 21.09 40.65
C GLN A 588 4.03 22.42 40.93
N ARG A 589 3.18 22.88 39.98
CA ARG A 589 2.32 24.04 40.16
C ARG A 589 1.21 23.86 41.20
N TYR A 590 0.87 22.61 41.51
CA TYR A 590 -0.12 22.30 42.53
C TYR A 590 0.46 22.21 43.94
N GLU A 591 1.79 22.37 44.10
CA GLU A 591 2.43 22.33 45.42
C GLU A 591 1.78 23.33 46.39
N GLY A 592 1.38 22.82 47.57
CA GLY A 592 0.71 23.60 48.63
C GLY A 592 -0.77 23.88 48.41
N ALA A 593 -1.34 23.49 47.26
CA ALA A 593 -2.80 23.64 47.01
C ALA A 593 -3.59 22.71 47.94
N ASP A 594 -4.73 23.22 48.42
CA ASP A 594 -5.67 22.47 49.24
C ASP A 594 -6.46 21.49 48.38
N GLU A 595 -6.43 20.20 48.73
CA GLU A 595 -7.13 19.17 47.94
C GLU A 595 -8.65 19.35 47.93
N ALA A 596 -9.21 19.68 49.11
CA ALA A 596 -10.67 19.82 49.25
C ALA A 596 -11.18 21.01 48.40
N GLU A 597 -10.43 22.11 48.36
CA GLU A 597 -10.73 23.25 47.51
C GLU A 597 -10.67 22.89 46.04
N LEU A 598 -9.64 22.12 45.62
CA LEU A 598 -9.54 21.69 44.23
C LEU A 598 -10.68 20.76 43.81
N ARG A 599 -11.08 19.83 44.67
CA ARG A 599 -12.22 18.94 44.43
C ARG A 599 -13.57 19.70 44.43
N ALA A 600 -13.77 20.66 45.32
CA ALA A 600 -14.96 21.48 45.33
C ALA A 600 -15.07 22.32 44.04
N LEU A 601 -13.98 22.97 43.63
CA LEU A 601 -13.90 23.75 42.40
C LEU A 601 -14.24 22.89 41.17
N ALA A 602 -13.70 21.68 41.11
CA ALA A 602 -13.91 20.72 40.01
C ALA A 602 -15.43 20.34 39.92
N ARG A 603 -16.04 20.02 41.04
CA ARG A 603 -17.45 19.63 41.10
C ARG A 603 -18.39 20.76 40.78
N GLU A 604 -18.15 21.95 41.34
CA GLU A 604 -19.10 23.08 41.29
C GLU A 604 -18.97 23.93 39.99
N ARG A 605 -17.78 24.02 39.44
CA ARG A 605 -17.48 25.00 38.39
C ARG A 605 -16.88 24.45 37.11
N LEU A 606 -16.02 23.43 37.24
CA LEU A 606 -15.28 22.94 36.08
C LEU A 606 -16.17 22.14 35.13
N GLY A 607 -17.23 21.52 35.65
CA GLY A 607 -18.19 20.78 34.83
C GLY A 607 -18.68 21.61 33.66
N ASP A 608 -19.20 22.82 33.93
CA ASP A 608 -19.71 23.73 32.90
C ASP A 608 -18.67 24.13 31.85
N VAL A 609 -17.43 24.32 32.27
CA VAL A 609 -16.30 24.66 31.37
C VAL A 609 -15.94 23.50 30.45
N LEU A 610 -15.79 22.30 31.02
CA LEU A 610 -15.53 21.09 30.25
C LEU A 610 -16.64 20.79 29.26
N LEU A 611 -17.90 20.94 29.67
CA LEU A 611 -19.09 20.72 28.85
C LEU A 611 -19.12 21.65 27.64
N ARG A 612 -18.78 22.95 27.83
CA ARG A 612 -18.71 23.92 26.72
C ARG A 612 -17.58 23.66 25.75
N ARG A 613 -16.54 22.97 26.19
CA ARG A 613 -15.33 22.62 25.42
C ARG A 613 -15.35 21.20 24.86
N ALA A 614 -16.32 20.36 25.30
CA ALA A 614 -16.46 19.00 24.80
C ALA A 614 -16.90 19.01 23.32
N TRP A 615 -16.34 18.09 22.55
CA TRP A 615 -16.76 17.88 21.17
C TRP A 615 -18.11 17.14 21.14
N PRO A 616 -19.16 17.69 20.52
CA PRO A 616 -20.45 16.99 20.41
C PRO A 616 -20.35 15.62 19.76
N GLN A 617 -19.37 15.45 18.85
CA GLN A 617 -19.11 14.18 18.19
C GLN A 617 -18.52 13.14 19.17
N ALA A 618 -17.68 13.56 20.14
CA ALA A 618 -17.17 12.70 21.16
C ALA A 618 -18.29 12.11 22.03
N ILE A 619 -19.16 12.97 22.51
CA ILE A 619 -20.29 12.55 23.36
C ILE A 619 -21.23 11.61 22.61
N ARG A 620 -21.57 11.92 21.35
CA ARG A 620 -22.37 11.00 20.52
C ARG A 620 -21.68 9.65 20.32
N ARG A 621 -20.37 9.65 20.19
CA ARG A 621 -19.59 8.43 19.98
C ARG A 621 -19.55 7.57 21.26
N ILE A 622 -19.34 8.17 22.42
CA ILE A 622 -19.39 7.48 23.74
C ILE A 622 -20.77 6.84 23.93
N ARG A 623 -21.85 7.59 23.69
CA ARG A 623 -23.23 7.06 23.80
C ARG A 623 -23.49 5.91 22.81
N ALA A 624 -23.01 6.03 21.59
CA ALA A 624 -23.20 4.97 20.60
C ALA A 624 -22.49 3.67 21.00
N HIS A 625 -21.30 3.75 21.62
CA HIS A 625 -20.63 2.59 22.16
C HIS A 625 -21.38 1.98 23.36
N ARG A 626 -21.86 2.80 24.29
CA ARG A 626 -22.66 2.31 25.42
C ARG A 626 -23.97 1.66 24.96
N ALA A 627 -24.65 2.25 23.97
CA ALA A 627 -25.88 1.70 23.40
C ALA A 627 -25.65 0.34 22.72
N ALA A 628 -24.45 0.07 22.23
CA ALA A 628 -24.04 -1.21 21.65
C ALA A 628 -23.48 -2.20 22.70
N GLY A 629 -23.55 -1.85 23.99
CA GLY A 629 -23.05 -2.71 25.08
C GLY A 629 -21.53 -2.72 25.24
N HIS A 630 -20.80 -1.85 24.53
CA HIS A 630 -19.34 -1.76 24.66
C HIS A 630 -18.96 -1.08 25.98
N ARG A 631 -17.94 -1.63 26.64
CA ARG A 631 -17.41 -1.03 27.85
C ARG A 631 -16.64 0.25 27.54
N THR A 632 -17.02 1.37 28.17
CA THR A 632 -16.40 2.68 27.90
C THR A 632 -15.33 3.00 28.93
N VAL A 633 -14.12 3.34 28.47
CA VAL A 633 -12.94 3.58 29.32
C VAL A 633 -12.38 4.98 29.04
N LEU A 634 -12.22 5.78 30.08
CA LEU A 634 -11.45 7.02 30.02
C LEU A 634 -10.04 6.77 30.54
N LEU A 635 -9.03 6.99 29.69
CA LEU A 635 -7.63 6.76 30.00
C LEU A 635 -6.80 8.02 29.76
N THR A 636 -6.57 8.82 30.81
CA THR A 636 -5.98 10.16 30.68
C THR A 636 -4.81 10.41 31.63
N GLY A 637 -3.86 11.27 31.20
CA GLY A 637 -2.81 11.81 32.06
C GLY A 637 -3.22 13.05 32.88
N THR A 638 -4.45 13.55 32.70
CA THR A 638 -5.00 14.65 33.45
C THR A 638 -5.33 14.22 34.90
N VAL A 639 -5.19 15.15 35.84
CA VAL A 639 -5.42 14.90 37.26
C VAL A 639 -6.90 14.55 37.51
N ASP A 640 -7.14 13.53 38.36
CA ASP A 640 -8.45 12.92 38.61
C ASP A 640 -9.53 13.91 39.04
N TYR A 641 -9.20 15.00 39.76
CA TYR A 641 -10.17 16.07 40.11
C TYR A 641 -10.84 16.67 38.88
N PHE A 642 -10.11 16.83 37.78
CA PHE A 642 -10.60 17.48 36.58
C PHE A 642 -11.45 16.56 35.71
N VAL A 643 -11.42 15.24 35.92
CA VAL A 643 -12.26 14.28 35.21
C VAL A 643 -13.55 13.92 35.93
N GLU A 644 -13.67 14.31 37.22
CA GLU A 644 -14.82 13.99 38.06
C GLU A 644 -16.18 14.35 37.42
N PRO A 645 -16.35 15.51 36.76
CA PRO A 645 -17.63 15.85 36.09
C PRO A 645 -17.99 14.93 34.92
N LEU A 646 -17.04 14.26 34.32
CA LEU A 646 -17.24 13.38 33.16
C LEU A 646 -17.32 11.90 33.55
N ARG A 647 -17.06 11.57 34.81
CA ARG A 647 -16.96 10.18 35.28
C ARG A 647 -18.20 9.34 34.96
N ALA A 648 -19.41 9.93 35.06
CA ALA A 648 -20.66 9.25 34.79
C ALA A 648 -20.83 8.79 33.32
N LEU A 649 -20.01 9.30 32.41
CA LEU A 649 -20.05 8.91 30.98
C LEU A 649 -19.29 7.61 30.68
N PHE A 650 -18.51 7.10 31.66
CA PHE A 650 -17.60 5.96 31.47
C PHE A 650 -17.85 4.89 32.52
N ASP A 651 -17.64 3.65 32.11
CA ASP A 651 -17.69 2.49 32.99
C ASP A 651 -16.40 2.41 33.84
N ASP A 652 -15.24 2.75 33.23
CA ASP A 652 -13.96 2.80 33.89
C ASP A 652 -13.24 4.14 33.64
N VAL A 653 -12.61 4.67 34.69
CA VAL A 653 -11.85 5.93 34.60
C VAL A 653 -10.47 5.75 35.23
N LEU A 654 -9.43 5.88 34.44
CA LEU A 654 -8.06 5.94 34.89
C LEU A 654 -7.47 7.32 34.61
N ALA A 655 -7.16 8.06 35.68
CA ALA A 655 -6.62 9.41 35.65
C ALA A 655 -5.42 9.53 36.59
N ALA A 656 -4.56 10.53 36.36
CA ALA A 656 -3.40 10.77 37.20
C ALA A 656 -3.84 11.28 38.59
N ARG A 657 -3.18 10.81 39.66
CA ARG A 657 -3.43 11.26 41.04
C ARG A 657 -2.27 12.05 41.58
N LEU A 658 -2.58 13.17 42.28
CA LEU A 658 -1.59 13.92 43.02
C LEU A 658 -1.36 13.30 44.38
N ARG A 659 -0.10 13.29 44.81
CA ARG A 659 0.25 12.92 46.21
C ARG A 659 -0.18 14.05 47.13
N VAL A 660 -0.97 13.69 48.14
CA VAL A 660 -1.49 14.61 49.18
C VAL A 660 -0.90 14.22 50.53
N VAL A 661 -0.49 15.19 51.30
CA VAL A 661 -0.03 15.04 52.69
C VAL A 661 -0.73 16.14 53.50
N ASP A 662 -1.37 15.77 54.58
CA ASP A 662 -2.11 16.67 55.47
C ASP A 662 -3.11 17.58 54.74
N GLY A 663 -3.83 17.01 53.72
CA GLY A 663 -4.82 17.73 52.92
C GLY A 663 -4.24 18.68 51.88
N ARG A 664 -2.92 18.73 51.70
CA ARG A 664 -2.25 19.58 50.72
C ARG A 664 -1.52 18.79 49.64
N CYS A 665 -1.64 19.22 48.42
CA CYS A 665 -0.91 18.65 47.28
C CYS A 665 0.58 18.89 47.43
N THR A 666 1.41 17.86 47.20
CA THR A 666 2.88 17.93 47.29
C THR A 666 3.56 18.43 46.01
N GLY A 667 2.81 18.65 44.95
CA GLY A 667 3.38 18.97 43.61
C GLY A 667 3.99 17.73 42.91
N HIS A 668 3.70 16.53 43.39
CA HIS A 668 4.14 15.27 42.81
C HIS A 668 2.95 14.34 42.57
N PHE A 669 3.10 13.40 41.64
CA PHE A 669 2.13 12.32 41.47
C PHE A 669 2.23 11.28 42.59
N GLU A 670 1.11 10.64 42.91
CA GLU A 670 1.04 9.51 43.85
C GLU A 670 1.72 8.27 43.25
N ALA A 671 1.56 8.04 41.94
CA ALA A 671 2.19 7.01 41.15
C ALA A 671 2.74 7.63 39.85
N PRO A 672 3.66 6.97 39.13
CA PRO A 672 4.11 7.46 37.81
C PRO A 672 2.95 7.75 36.88
N PRO A 673 2.90 8.90 36.18
CA PRO A 673 1.82 9.22 35.28
C PRO A 673 1.74 8.21 34.15
N LEU A 674 0.54 7.70 33.89
CA LEU A 674 0.29 6.78 32.79
C LEU A 674 0.30 7.51 31.46
N ILE A 675 1.35 7.31 30.67
CA ILE A 675 1.56 7.96 29.37
C ILE A 675 2.17 6.96 28.39
N GLY A 676 1.80 7.09 27.14
CA GLY A 676 2.38 6.30 26.05
C GLY A 676 2.32 4.79 26.35
N GLU A 677 3.48 4.15 26.45
CA GLU A 677 3.58 2.71 26.67
C GLU A 677 3.02 2.24 28.00
N ALA A 678 3.08 3.06 29.04
CA ALA A 678 2.51 2.71 30.34
C ALA A 678 0.98 2.60 30.28
N ARG A 679 0.31 3.49 29.51
CA ARG A 679 -1.13 3.36 29.23
C ARG A 679 -1.44 2.08 28.46
N ALA A 680 -0.64 1.76 27.44
CA ALA A 680 -0.83 0.56 26.65
C ALA A 680 -0.61 -0.72 27.47
N ALA A 681 0.37 -0.73 28.37
CA ALA A 681 0.61 -1.84 29.28
C ALA A 681 -0.58 -2.05 30.24
N TRP A 682 -1.07 -0.96 30.85
CA TRP A 682 -2.25 -1.01 31.69
C TRP A 682 -3.49 -1.51 30.92
N LEU A 683 -3.72 -1.00 29.70
CA LEU A 683 -4.86 -1.41 28.88
C LEU A 683 -4.84 -2.92 28.58
N ARG A 684 -3.67 -3.50 28.29
CA ARG A 684 -3.53 -4.94 28.06
C ARG A 684 -3.82 -5.78 29.31
N GLU A 685 -3.35 -5.31 30.46
CA GLU A 685 -3.58 -5.99 31.76
C GLU A 685 -5.05 -5.91 32.15
N TRP A 686 -5.63 -4.71 32.12
CA TRP A 686 -7.05 -4.49 32.37
C TRP A 686 -7.95 -5.31 31.42
N ALA A 687 -7.65 -5.33 30.12
CA ALA A 687 -8.44 -6.08 29.13
C ALA A 687 -8.39 -7.59 29.38
N ARG A 688 -7.24 -8.12 29.86
CA ARG A 688 -7.10 -9.53 30.24
C ARG A 688 -7.95 -9.85 31.47
N ASP A 689 -7.89 -8.98 32.47
CA ASP A 689 -8.59 -9.18 33.76
C ASP A 689 -10.10 -9.08 33.60
N GLU A 690 -10.56 -8.21 32.72
CA GLU A 690 -11.99 -7.96 32.43
C GLU A 690 -12.52 -8.81 31.27
N GLY A 691 -11.68 -9.63 30.61
CA GLY A 691 -12.08 -10.49 29.50
C GLY A 691 -12.42 -9.73 28.20
N VAL A 692 -11.80 -8.57 27.96
CA VAL A 692 -12.08 -7.69 26.81
C VAL A 692 -11.24 -8.09 25.60
N ASP A 693 -11.90 -8.24 24.44
CA ASP A 693 -11.28 -8.45 23.13
C ASP A 693 -10.75 -7.11 22.57
N LEU A 694 -9.45 -6.87 22.70
CA LEU A 694 -8.82 -5.67 22.14
C LEU A 694 -8.82 -5.64 20.60
N ALA A 695 -8.82 -6.79 19.93
CA ALA A 695 -8.85 -6.84 18.47
C ALA A 695 -10.20 -6.37 17.90
N GLY A 696 -11.30 -6.56 18.64
CA GLY A 696 -12.61 -6.02 18.34
C GLY A 696 -12.88 -4.62 18.92
N SER A 697 -11.94 -4.04 19.69
CA SER A 697 -12.14 -2.80 20.47
C SER A 697 -11.72 -1.53 19.70
N TRP A 698 -12.15 -0.37 20.21
CA TRP A 698 -11.85 0.96 19.68
C TRP A 698 -10.98 1.76 20.64
N ALA A 699 -10.10 2.63 20.08
CA ALA A 699 -9.40 3.63 20.88
C ALA A 699 -9.37 4.98 20.13
N TYR A 700 -9.49 6.07 20.88
CA TYR A 700 -9.58 7.44 20.40
C TYR A 700 -8.50 8.29 21.05
N GLY A 701 -7.65 8.96 20.25
CA GLY A 701 -6.57 9.82 20.71
C GLY A 701 -6.18 10.87 19.69
N ASP A 702 -5.60 12.01 20.12
CA ASP A 702 -5.24 13.15 19.27
C ASP A 702 -3.74 13.40 19.20
N HIS A 703 -2.99 12.92 20.17
CA HIS A 703 -1.56 13.18 20.30
C HIS A 703 -0.71 11.94 19.98
N TYR A 704 0.52 12.16 19.49
CA TYR A 704 1.43 11.06 19.14
C TYR A 704 1.82 10.15 20.30
N SER A 705 1.73 10.64 21.56
CA SER A 705 1.90 9.81 22.76
C SER A 705 0.81 8.75 22.96
N ASP A 706 -0.35 8.88 22.30
CA ASP A 706 -1.46 7.92 22.39
C ASP A 706 -1.28 6.74 21.43
N ARG A 707 -0.33 6.85 20.51
CA ARG A 707 0.00 5.80 19.56
C ARG A 707 0.11 4.40 20.18
N PRO A 708 0.83 4.19 21.32
CA PRO A 708 0.93 2.86 21.92
C PRO A 708 -0.42 2.25 22.35
N VAL A 709 -1.38 3.08 22.75
CA VAL A 709 -2.76 2.66 23.07
C VAL A 709 -3.53 2.36 21.78
N LEU A 710 -3.45 3.24 20.79
CA LEU A 710 -4.11 3.07 19.50
C LEU A 710 -3.65 1.81 18.75
N GLU A 711 -2.41 1.41 18.95
CA GLU A 711 -1.83 0.18 18.36
C GLU A 711 -2.28 -1.12 19.06
N GLN A 712 -2.95 -1.06 20.23
CA GLN A 712 -3.44 -2.25 20.94
C GLN A 712 -4.80 -2.72 20.43
N VAL A 713 -5.54 -1.89 19.72
CA VAL A 713 -6.93 -2.16 19.35
C VAL A 713 -7.08 -2.39 17.84
N GLY A 714 -8.12 -3.15 17.46
CA GLY A 714 -8.39 -3.39 16.04
C GLY A 714 -8.98 -2.17 15.31
N HIS A 715 -9.58 -1.22 16.05
CA HIS A 715 -10.23 -0.02 15.48
C HIS A 715 -9.63 1.29 16.03
N PRO A 716 -8.37 1.63 15.69
CA PRO A 716 -7.76 2.88 16.11
C PRO A 716 -8.35 4.08 15.37
N VAL A 717 -8.67 5.15 16.11
CA VAL A 717 -9.22 6.40 15.57
C VAL A 717 -8.38 7.59 16.04
N ALA A 718 -7.67 8.22 15.11
CA ALA A 718 -6.93 9.44 15.35
C ALA A 718 -7.88 10.65 15.26
N VAL A 719 -8.20 11.29 16.38
CA VAL A 719 -9.13 12.41 16.47
C VAL A 719 -8.37 13.72 16.45
N ASN A 720 -8.66 14.62 15.49
CA ASN A 720 -7.97 15.91 15.37
C ASN A 720 -6.44 15.80 15.56
N PRO A 721 -5.76 14.80 14.97
CA PRO A 721 -4.41 14.41 15.36
C PRO A 721 -3.36 15.50 15.17
N ASP A 722 -2.30 15.46 15.99
CA ASP A 722 -1.10 16.21 15.74
C ASP A 722 -0.39 15.75 14.45
N ALA A 723 0.60 16.50 13.95
CA ALA A 723 1.26 16.19 12.69
C ALA A 723 1.96 14.83 12.66
N HIS A 724 2.47 14.36 13.80
CA HIS A 724 3.16 13.07 13.92
C HIS A 724 2.14 11.92 13.91
N LEU A 725 1.08 12.01 14.69
CA LEU A 725 0.01 11.02 14.72
C LEU A 725 -0.75 10.98 13.37
N TYR A 726 -1.00 12.14 12.74
CA TYR A 726 -1.63 12.20 11.42
C TYR A 726 -0.84 11.41 10.36
N ARG A 727 0.47 11.63 10.27
CA ARG A 727 1.33 10.89 9.33
C ARG A 727 1.34 9.40 9.63
N HIS A 728 1.41 9.04 10.91
CA HIS A 728 1.39 7.64 11.34
C HIS A 728 0.06 6.95 10.99
N ALA A 729 -1.07 7.56 11.33
CA ALA A 729 -2.42 7.08 11.03
C ALA A 729 -2.64 6.89 9.51
N LYS A 730 -2.20 7.85 8.69
CA LYS A 730 -2.32 7.73 7.23
C LYS A 730 -1.45 6.60 6.66
N ARG A 731 -0.25 6.37 7.21
CA ARG A 731 0.63 5.28 6.78
C ARG A 731 0.02 3.91 7.08
N LEU A 732 -0.60 3.74 8.26
CA LEU A 732 -1.22 2.49 8.70
C LEU A 732 -2.70 2.37 8.30
N ARG A 733 -3.24 3.34 7.53
CA ARG A 733 -4.63 3.39 7.10
C ARG A 733 -5.64 3.42 8.28
N TRP A 734 -5.25 4.00 9.41
CA TRP A 734 -6.14 4.22 10.53
C TRP A 734 -7.24 5.24 10.17
N THR A 735 -8.37 5.15 10.86
CA THR A 735 -9.42 6.15 10.76
C THR A 735 -8.92 7.48 11.31
N VAL A 736 -9.06 8.56 10.53
CA VAL A 736 -8.82 9.94 10.99
C VAL A 736 -10.16 10.65 11.09
N ALA A 737 -10.56 11.03 12.29
CA ALA A 737 -11.79 11.74 12.57
C ALA A 737 -11.50 13.23 12.79
N GLU A 738 -12.24 14.10 12.12
CA GLU A 738 -12.21 15.54 12.35
C GLU A 738 -13.47 15.92 13.15
N TRP A 739 -13.29 16.17 14.45
CA TRP A 739 -14.33 16.69 15.30
C TRP A 739 -14.19 18.19 15.38
N GLY A 740 -15.25 18.94 15.06
CA GLY A 740 -15.22 20.40 14.96
C GLY A 740 -16.47 21.06 15.50
N GLY A 741 -16.35 22.36 15.81
CA GLY A 741 -17.49 23.23 16.05
C GLY A 741 -18.17 23.06 17.41
N ALA A 742 -17.48 23.43 18.48
CA ALA A 742 -18.12 23.76 19.77
C ALA A 742 -18.90 25.10 19.68
N GLY A 743 -19.80 25.20 18.73
CA GLY A 743 -20.62 26.39 18.51
C GLY A 743 -22.09 26.05 18.33
N GLY A 744 -22.83 25.89 19.41
CA GLY A 744 -24.29 25.83 19.40
C GLY A 744 -24.91 24.52 19.89
N LYS A 745 -25.51 24.53 21.06
CA LYS A 745 -26.40 23.50 21.66
C LYS A 745 -25.73 22.25 22.24
N VAL A 746 -24.52 22.36 22.75
CA VAL A 746 -23.86 21.28 23.51
C VAL A 746 -24.60 21.02 24.85
N SER A 747 -25.12 22.05 25.48
CA SER A 747 -25.86 21.97 26.74
C SER A 747 -27.03 20.97 26.68
N ALA A 748 -27.88 21.03 25.67
CA ALA A 748 -29.06 20.16 25.60
C ALA A 748 -28.71 18.65 25.35
N VAL A 749 -27.61 18.35 24.68
CA VAL A 749 -27.20 16.97 24.44
C VAL A 749 -26.52 16.36 25.67
N LEU A 750 -25.91 17.18 26.50
CA LEU A 750 -25.20 16.77 27.71
C LEU A 750 -26.13 16.73 28.92
N ASP A 751 -27.04 17.69 29.05
CA ASP A 751 -28.06 17.66 30.10
C ASP A 751 -28.91 16.39 29.99
N ALA A 752 -29.28 15.98 28.77
CA ALA A 752 -29.96 14.72 28.52
C ALA A 752 -29.06 13.49 28.83
N ALA A 753 -27.74 13.56 28.60
CA ALA A 753 -26.81 12.46 28.90
C ALA A 753 -26.54 12.28 30.38
N LEU A 754 -26.54 13.37 31.15
CA LEU A 754 -26.37 13.34 32.60
C LEU A 754 -27.67 12.99 33.34
N GLU A 755 -28.84 13.28 32.76
CA GLU A 755 -30.15 12.83 33.28
C GLU A 755 -30.37 11.34 33.05
N GLU A 756 -29.96 10.77 31.91
CA GLU A 756 -30.00 9.31 31.63
C GLU A 756 -29.00 8.50 32.47
N ALA A 757 -27.94 9.12 32.98
CA ALA A 757 -26.92 8.48 33.80
C ALA A 757 -27.17 8.55 35.31
N ARG A 758 -28.22 9.31 35.76
CA ARG A 758 -28.72 9.34 37.12
C ARG A 758 -29.85 8.33 37.31
#